data_39e0a54f388ac61a7e68b37521ae8df2
#
_entry.id   39e0a54f388ac61a7e68b37521ae8df2
#
_cell.length_a   1.000
_cell.length_b   1.000
_cell.length_c   1.000
_cell.angle_alpha   90.00
_cell.angle_beta   90.00
_cell.angle_gamma   90.00
#
_symmetry.space_group_name_H-M   'P 1'
#
loop_
_entity.id
_entity.type
_entity.pdbx_description
1 polymer ?
#
loop_
_entity_poly.entity_id
_entity_poly.type
_entity_poly.pdbx_seq_one_letter_code
_entity_poly.pdbx_strand_id
1 'polypeptide(L)'
;MNTTDTSAASTGPIFSFRRMGGLDQVLLSTDEEWRQLDQLDPKLWMALSCPTSGLEFDARTLALLDTDHDGRIRSADILEAVAWVCERVKHPARLTQPSTGLPLDNLRDDTPQGAELLAAARLVQEKGGRAETGEISPELAGAALAAVTDYAFNGDGVVPPLSVDKGDERTARFIRLGLSIVGGKRDDSGRPGLNSELAGVFLDRLRAARDWRQSVHQAALPLGHETSAAWTLLQRLGPKIDDYFNRCRRAAFAPQALAALNEDDELTPSDEGGQALFSLEALARLPLARVAPDQPLPLAHGVNPAWDDDLSAFRQLLAPLIHPTAPVEGRGGCPAPTSDAADSTGASASDAPAESLSEKNWRAIQERFAPYAELLAQKPGYERPPDDAKRVDFPGLPPLALAGEDDPLQRAFLPTAPEEALDKLSAAELDALLDGKVEQSFAEYVRRDLAAPRMAAVRDLEKLTLLHIHLYTLLMNFVSFADFYDPERRAIFLAGTLYLDSRACFLCVPVTDLDTHVRLASQSHLCLVYSRCRRTNNNGEEKTAVIAAALTAGGTDALIEGRHGVFVDNAGRDWDTSVLRLVRNPISLREAMWAPYIRFGNLVADQLQKLVAAKDDALNKASSKAVTVLDKDIKADASAAASGTPPKASFDFAKGAGIFAAFSVGISVVSAAFAYIANSVFSLGWWWPVALLILFACISGPSMLLAWFKLRRRSLGPLLDASGWAVNNGAPINIVMGAALTAVGQLPPGAHRSLDDPYSLHAQLLRKKYPGRLLAAGLTVLVLLAAGLAFWLWKEGAPAWLAHWLPAWGK
;
A
#
# COMPACT_ATOMS: atom_id res chain seq x y z
N MET A 1 63.25 32.80 2.90
CA MET A 1 62.10 32.63 3.76
C MET A 1 61.15 31.63 3.11
N ASN A 2 61.31 30.38 3.46
CA ASN A 2 60.50 29.26 2.99
C ASN A 2 59.16 29.24 3.71
N THR A 3 58.09 29.46 3.00
CA THR A 3 56.75 29.08 3.48
C THR A 3 56.43 27.74 2.86
N THR A 4 56.63 26.68 3.64
CA THR A 4 56.05 25.35 3.34
C THR A 4 54.59 25.43 3.58
N ASP A 5 53.84 25.55 2.50
CA ASP A 5 52.40 25.25 2.45
C ASP A 5 52.23 23.75 2.64
N THR A 6 51.95 23.34 3.87
CA THR A 6 51.43 22.01 4.17
C THR A 6 49.95 22.03 3.84
N SER A 7 49.61 21.76 2.56
CA SER A 7 48.29 21.37 2.15
C SER A 7 47.95 20.09 2.90
N ALA A 8 47.16 20.20 3.99
CA ALA A 8 46.46 19.06 4.57
C ALA A 8 45.56 18.50 3.48
N ALA A 9 45.97 17.39 2.88
CA ALA A 9 45.12 16.61 2.01
C ALA A 9 43.85 16.26 2.80
N SER A 10 42.72 16.72 2.37
CA SER A 10 41.42 16.30 2.87
C SER A 10 41.30 14.80 2.56
N THR A 11 41.53 13.95 3.54
CA THR A 11 41.29 12.50 3.47
C THR A 11 39.79 12.24 3.60
N GLY A 12 39.00 12.82 2.72
CA GLY A 12 37.59 12.42 2.55
C GLY A 12 37.50 11.17 1.68
N PRO A 13 36.42 10.43 1.78
CA PRO A 13 36.20 9.22 0.98
C PRO A 13 36.26 9.55 -0.51
N ILE A 14 37.03 8.77 -1.26
CA ILE A 14 37.16 8.91 -2.70
C ILE A 14 36.18 7.94 -3.33
N PHE A 15 35.00 8.43 -3.74
CA PHE A 15 34.02 7.65 -4.48
C PHE A 15 34.19 7.88 -5.99
N SER A 16 34.10 6.81 -6.76
CA SER A 16 34.03 6.84 -8.20
C SER A 16 32.61 7.09 -8.68
N PHE A 17 32.42 8.12 -9.51
CA PHE A 17 31.12 8.43 -10.10
C PHE A 17 31.15 8.19 -11.59
N ARG A 18 30.05 7.67 -12.14
CA ARG A 18 29.79 7.57 -13.56
C ARG A 18 28.54 8.35 -13.93
N ARG A 19 28.58 9.09 -15.02
CA ARG A 19 27.39 9.80 -15.52
C ARG A 19 26.50 8.84 -16.29
N MET A 20 25.34 8.53 -15.71
CA MET A 20 24.32 7.64 -16.27
C MET A 20 22.96 8.33 -16.21
N GLY A 21 22.20 8.30 -17.31
CA GLY A 21 20.91 9.00 -17.41
C GLY A 21 20.98 10.52 -17.25
N GLY A 22 22.18 11.12 -17.32
CA GLY A 22 22.39 12.55 -17.07
C GLY A 22 22.67 12.92 -15.63
N LEU A 23 22.69 11.95 -14.71
CA LEU A 23 23.04 12.08 -13.29
C LEU A 23 24.38 11.42 -13.00
N ASP A 24 25.13 12.01 -12.09
CA ASP A 24 26.37 11.42 -11.60
C ASP A 24 26.03 10.41 -10.50
N GLN A 25 26.27 9.14 -10.77
CA GLN A 25 25.90 8.01 -9.90
C GLN A 25 27.15 7.28 -9.45
N VAL A 26 27.16 6.85 -8.19
CA VAL A 26 28.30 6.19 -7.59
C VAL A 26 28.47 4.77 -8.16
N LEU A 27 29.71 4.36 -8.29
CA LEU A 27 30.12 2.98 -8.56
C LEU A 27 30.85 2.47 -7.33
N LEU A 28 30.51 1.29 -6.88
CA LEU A 28 31.18 0.65 -5.75
C LEU A 28 32.18 -0.37 -6.29
N SER A 29 33.35 0.09 -6.68
CA SER A 29 34.36 -0.71 -7.39
C SER A 29 35.56 -1.13 -6.53
N THR A 30 35.83 -0.42 -5.43
CA THR A 30 36.97 -0.66 -4.54
C THR A 30 36.54 -1.03 -3.14
N ASP A 31 37.39 -1.75 -2.40
CA ASP A 31 37.13 -2.13 -1.01
C ASP A 31 36.90 -0.91 -0.10
N GLU A 32 37.57 0.21 -0.40
CA GLU A 32 37.46 1.45 0.36
C GLU A 32 36.08 2.11 0.17
N GLU A 33 35.57 2.16 -1.06
CA GLU A 33 34.23 2.69 -1.37
C GLU A 33 33.14 1.92 -0.64
N TRP A 34 33.28 0.59 -0.51
CA TRP A 34 32.36 -0.23 0.26
C TRP A 34 32.40 0.08 1.76
N ARG A 35 33.61 0.19 2.33
CA ARG A 35 33.77 0.44 3.78
C ARG A 35 33.36 1.83 4.21
N GLN A 36 33.34 2.78 3.29
CA GLN A 36 33.02 4.18 3.57
C GLN A 36 31.65 4.61 2.98
N LEU A 37 30.80 3.65 2.61
CA LEU A 37 29.49 3.95 2.02
C LEU A 37 28.61 4.80 2.96
N ASP A 38 28.78 4.70 4.27
CA ASP A 38 28.14 5.52 5.28
C ASP A 38 28.48 7.02 5.19
N GLN A 39 29.61 7.34 4.58
CA GLN A 39 30.06 8.72 4.35
C GLN A 39 29.50 9.32 3.05
N LEU A 40 28.88 8.53 2.18
CA LEU A 40 28.22 9.01 0.98
C LEU A 40 26.91 9.71 1.37
N ASP A 41 26.83 11.02 1.09
CA ASP A 41 25.62 11.81 1.40
C ASP A 41 24.37 11.14 0.80
N PRO A 42 23.35 10.82 1.62
CA PRO A 42 22.11 10.22 1.16
C PRO A 42 21.41 10.99 0.01
N LYS A 43 21.68 12.29 -0.12
CA LYS A 43 21.18 13.10 -1.25
C LYS A 43 21.72 12.65 -2.62
N LEU A 44 22.82 11.91 -2.64
CA LEU A 44 23.40 11.35 -3.86
C LEU A 44 22.85 9.97 -4.21
N TRP A 45 22.13 9.33 -3.29
CA TRP A 45 21.50 8.06 -3.53
C TRP A 45 20.30 8.20 -4.47
N MET A 46 20.09 7.22 -5.33
CA MET A 46 18.97 7.25 -6.27
C MET A 46 17.63 6.95 -5.60
N ALA A 47 17.59 6.02 -4.63
CA ALA A 47 16.45 5.70 -3.81
C ALA A 47 16.83 5.71 -2.33
N LEU A 48 15.87 6.01 -1.45
CA LEU A 48 16.02 6.03 0.00
C LEU A 48 15.21 4.91 0.68
N SER A 49 14.22 4.35 -0.02
CA SER A 49 13.44 3.21 0.44
C SER A 49 12.85 2.45 -0.75
N CYS A 50 12.73 1.13 -0.61
CA CYS A 50 11.99 0.28 -1.55
C CYS A 50 11.10 -0.72 -0.80
N PRO A 51 10.01 -1.21 -1.40
CA PRO A 51 9.22 -2.29 -0.84
C PRO A 51 9.96 -3.63 -0.93
N THR A 52 9.66 -4.57 -0.04
CA THR A 52 10.18 -5.95 -0.11
C THR A 52 9.39 -6.87 -1.03
N SER A 53 8.24 -6.41 -1.53
CA SER A 53 7.36 -7.16 -2.43
C SER A 53 7.30 -6.52 -3.82
N GLY A 54 7.06 -7.34 -4.84
CA GLY A 54 6.96 -6.86 -6.22
C GLY A 54 8.32 -6.59 -6.87
N LEU A 55 9.40 -7.05 -6.28
CA LEU A 55 10.75 -6.98 -6.85
C LEU A 55 11.14 -8.34 -7.45
N GLU A 56 11.84 -8.31 -8.56
CA GLU A 56 12.49 -9.48 -9.14
C GLU A 56 13.87 -9.68 -8.50
N PHE A 57 13.80 -10.13 -7.26
CA PHE A 57 14.99 -10.29 -6.42
C PHE A 57 14.80 -11.47 -5.46
N ASP A 58 15.88 -11.96 -4.88
CA ASP A 58 15.80 -13.08 -3.93
C ASP A 58 15.02 -12.68 -2.67
N ALA A 59 13.89 -13.35 -2.44
CA ALA A 59 12.98 -13.04 -1.33
C ALA A 59 13.61 -13.29 0.05
N ARG A 60 14.54 -14.26 0.17
CA ARG A 60 15.23 -14.55 1.43
C ARG A 60 16.20 -13.41 1.77
N THR A 61 16.90 -12.89 0.76
CA THR A 61 17.80 -11.74 0.95
C THR A 61 17.01 -10.49 1.37
N LEU A 62 15.84 -10.22 0.77
CA LEU A 62 14.99 -9.10 1.19
C LEU A 62 14.49 -9.25 2.62
N ALA A 63 14.08 -10.47 3.01
CA ALA A 63 13.64 -10.75 4.38
C ALA A 63 14.77 -10.62 5.42
N LEU A 64 16.03 -10.88 5.02
CA LEU A 64 17.19 -10.68 5.89
C LEU A 64 17.57 -9.21 6.06
N LEU A 65 17.21 -8.35 5.12
CA LEU A 65 17.45 -6.91 5.16
C LEU A 65 16.33 -6.15 5.88
N ASP A 66 15.11 -6.63 5.78
CA ASP A 66 13.92 -6.10 6.48
C ASP A 66 13.92 -6.60 7.93
N THR A 67 14.81 -6.04 8.76
CA THR A 67 15.02 -6.49 10.15
C THR A 67 13.86 -6.13 11.06
N ASP A 68 13.14 -5.06 10.75
CA ASP A 68 11.98 -4.59 11.52
C ASP A 68 10.63 -5.13 11.00
N HIS A 69 10.65 -5.92 9.92
CA HIS A 69 9.50 -6.59 9.29
C HIS A 69 8.35 -5.65 8.91
N ASP A 70 8.67 -4.42 8.54
CA ASP A 70 7.67 -3.44 8.10
C ASP A 70 7.37 -3.53 6.59
N GLY A 71 8.01 -4.45 5.88
CA GLY A 71 7.83 -4.67 4.44
C GLY A 71 8.58 -3.67 3.58
N ARG A 72 9.59 -2.98 4.13
CA ARG A 72 10.38 -1.97 3.42
C ARG A 72 11.85 -2.10 3.75
N ILE A 73 12.70 -1.80 2.79
CA ILE A 73 14.14 -1.65 2.97
C ILE A 73 14.47 -0.15 2.84
N ARG A 74 15.17 0.39 3.80
CA ARG A 74 15.62 1.79 3.84
C ARG A 74 17.13 1.89 3.71
N SER A 75 17.62 3.12 3.54
CA SER A 75 19.06 3.40 3.49
C SER A 75 19.80 2.93 4.75
N ALA A 76 19.18 2.99 5.93
CA ALA A 76 19.76 2.50 7.17
C ALA A 76 20.02 0.99 7.14
N ASP A 77 19.04 0.21 6.67
CA ASP A 77 19.14 -1.25 6.55
C ASP A 77 20.24 -1.66 5.57
N ILE A 78 20.37 -0.91 4.48
CA ILE A 78 21.45 -1.10 3.51
C ILE A 78 22.82 -0.81 4.12
N LEU A 79 22.95 0.32 4.84
CA LEU A 79 24.22 0.68 5.49
C LEU A 79 24.61 -0.33 6.56
N GLU A 80 23.65 -0.79 7.35
CA GLU A 80 23.87 -1.85 8.35
C GLU A 80 24.34 -3.14 7.68
N ALA A 81 23.68 -3.57 6.60
CA ALA A 81 24.06 -4.77 5.87
C ALA A 81 25.45 -4.65 5.24
N VAL A 82 25.79 -3.49 4.66
CA VAL A 82 27.12 -3.25 4.07
C VAL A 82 28.20 -3.25 5.15
N ALA A 83 27.99 -2.55 6.28
CA ALA A 83 28.91 -2.56 7.40
C ALA A 83 29.12 -3.97 7.94
N TRP A 84 28.02 -4.73 8.13
CA TRP A 84 28.04 -6.10 8.60
C TRP A 84 28.84 -7.04 7.68
N VAL A 85 28.69 -6.88 6.35
CA VAL A 85 29.47 -7.63 5.34
C VAL A 85 30.95 -7.22 5.40
N CYS A 86 31.25 -5.92 5.41
CA CYS A 86 32.62 -5.40 5.42
C CYS A 86 33.43 -5.82 6.66
N GLU A 87 32.77 -6.09 7.79
CA GLU A 87 33.41 -6.65 8.98
C GLU A 87 33.83 -8.13 8.81
N ARG A 88 33.15 -8.88 7.91
CA ARG A 88 33.27 -10.34 7.78
C ARG A 88 34.03 -10.79 6.55
N VAL A 89 34.18 -9.92 5.55
CA VAL A 89 34.93 -10.25 4.31
C VAL A 89 36.22 -9.44 4.21
N LYS A 90 37.27 -10.05 3.61
CA LYS A 90 38.56 -9.40 3.36
C LYS A 90 38.42 -8.34 2.28
N HIS A 91 37.79 -8.69 1.17
CA HIS A 91 37.66 -7.88 -0.03
C HIS A 91 36.18 -7.69 -0.42
N PRO A 92 35.48 -6.66 0.12
CA PRO A 92 34.08 -6.36 -0.26
C PRO A 92 33.89 -6.10 -1.76
N ALA A 93 34.89 -5.55 -2.44
CA ALA A 93 34.86 -5.30 -3.89
C ALA A 93 34.65 -6.59 -4.70
N ARG A 94 34.94 -7.79 -4.18
CA ARG A 94 34.64 -9.06 -4.84
C ARG A 94 33.15 -9.32 -5.03
N LEU A 95 32.27 -8.68 -4.22
CA LEU A 95 30.82 -8.76 -4.38
C LEU A 95 30.34 -8.18 -5.72
N THR A 96 31.16 -7.38 -6.40
CA THR A 96 30.85 -6.86 -7.73
C THR A 96 30.91 -7.93 -8.84
N GLN A 97 31.58 -9.05 -8.55
CA GLN A 97 31.74 -10.14 -9.51
C GLN A 97 30.60 -11.13 -9.38
N PRO A 98 30.00 -11.60 -10.50
CA PRO A 98 28.99 -12.65 -10.45
C PRO A 98 29.54 -13.89 -9.76
N SER A 99 28.87 -14.36 -8.72
CA SER A 99 29.23 -15.55 -7.97
C SER A 99 28.00 -16.40 -7.68
N THR A 100 28.16 -17.71 -7.60
CA THR A 100 27.12 -18.67 -7.21
C THR A 100 27.26 -19.10 -5.75
N GLY A 101 28.26 -18.61 -5.05
CA GLY A 101 28.55 -18.96 -3.67
C GLY A 101 29.52 -17.96 -3.01
N LEU A 102 29.74 -18.14 -1.74
CA LEU A 102 30.69 -17.38 -0.93
C LEU A 102 32.06 -18.05 -0.98
N PRO A 103 33.10 -17.41 -1.54
CA PRO A 103 34.46 -17.93 -1.51
C PRO A 103 35.01 -17.90 -0.08
N LEU A 104 35.54 -19.02 0.41
CA LEU A 104 36.07 -19.14 1.77
C LEU A 104 37.34 -18.31 1.98
N ASP A 105 38.14 -18.09 0.95
CA ASP A 105 39.35 -17.26 0.98
C ASP A 105 39.03 -15.77 1.21
N ASN A 106 37.78 -15.36 0.90
CA ASN A 106 37.32 -13.99 1.14
C ASN A 106 36.81 -13.74 2.58
N LEU A 107 36.63 -14.81 3.39
CA LEU A 107 36.25 -14.65 4.79
C LEU A 107 37.43 -14.10 5.61
N ARG A 108 37.13 -13.17 6.54
CA ARG A 108 38.13 -12.65 7.48
C ARG A 108 38.41 -13.72 8.53
N ASP A 109 39.68 -14.02 8.73
CA ASP A 109 40.18 -14.95 9.76
C ASP A 109 40.90 -14.21 10.88
N ASP A 110 41.07 -12.90 10.76
CA ASP A 110 41.72 -11.99 11.70
C ASP A 110 40.76 -11.45 12.77
N THR A 111 39.46 -11.72 12.68
CA THR A 111 38.44 -11.31 13.65
C THR A 111 37.78 -12.53 14.29
N PRO A 112 37.32 -12.47 15.56
CA PRO A 112 36.63 -13.57 16.22
C PRO A 112 35.40 -14.02 15.46
N GLN A 113 34.59 -13.08 14.96
CA GLN A 113 33.37 -13.34 14.20
C GLN A 113 33.68 -14.03 12.86
N GLY A 114 34.71 -13.59 12.17
CA GLY A 114 35.12 -14.18 10.91
C GLY A 114 35.73 -15.58 11.09
N ALA A 115 36.47 -15.82 12.16
CA ALA A 115 36.99 -17.15 12.49
C ALA A 115 35.84 -18.13 12.80
N GLU A 116 34.80 -17.69 13.50
CA GLU A 116 33.59 -18.49 13.73
C GLU A 116 32.86 -18.84 12.44
N LEU A 117 32.68 -17.86 11.54
CA LEU A 117 32.09 -18.10 10.24
C LEU A 117 32.90 -19.08 9.41
N LEU A 118 34.22 -18.97 9.43
CA LEU A 118 35.10 -19.91 8.71
C LEU A 118 34.99 -21.32 9.29
N ALA A 119 34.89 -21.45 10.63
CA ALA A 119 34.68 -22.74 11.29
C ALA A 119 33.31 -23.34 10.92
N ALA A 120 32.24 -22.52 10.94
CA ALA A 120 30.90 -22.93 10.52
C ALA A 120 30.89 -23.35 9.04
N ALA A 121 31.57 -22.61 8.17
CA ALA A 121 31.69 -22.90 6.76
C ALA A 121 32.34 -24.25 6.48
N ARG A 122 33.43 -24.55 7.17
CA ARG A 122 34.12 -25.85 7.07
C ARG A 122 33.23 -26.98 7.55
N LEU A 123 32.51 -26.79 8.65
CA LEU A 123 31.58 -27.78 9.19
C LEU A 123 30.43 -28.08 8.19
N VAL A 124 29.87 -27.02 7.58
CA VAL A 124 28.82 -27.15 6.57
C VAL A 124 29.32 -27.91 5.32
N GLN A 125 30.55 -27.63 4.89
CA GLN A 125 31.15 -28.34 3.77
C GLN A 125 31.44 -29.83 4.08
N GLU A 126 31.97 -30.12 5.25
CA GLU A 126 32.25 -31.49 5.70
C GLU A 126 30.96 -32.30 5.77
N LYS A 127 29.92 -31.79 6.40
CA LYS A 127 28.62 -32.47 6.48
C LYS A 127 27.88 -32.56 5.15
N GLY A 128 28.07 -31.59 4.26
CA GLY A 128 27.49 -31.59 2.92
C GLY A 128 28.21 -32.48 1.90
N GLY A 129 29.30 -33.16 2.28
CA GLY A 129 30.07 -34.03 1.39
C GLY A 129 30.82 -33.32 0.26
N ARG A 130 31.03 -31.99 0.39
CA ARG A 130 31.67 -31.12 -0.62
C ARG A 130 32.93 -30.44 -0.06
N ALA A 131 33.70 -31.13 0.70
CA ALA A 131 34.90 -30.62 1.39
C ALA A 131 35.96 -29.98 0.46
N GLU A 132 35.92 -30.21 -0.85
CA GLU A 132 36.91 -29.72 -1.82
C GLU A 132 36.46 -28.45 -2.58
N THR A 133 35.20 -28.01 -2.44
CA THR A 133 34.76 -26.78 -3.10
C THR A 133 35.16 -25.57 -2.22
N GLY A 134 36.00 -24.68 -2.71
CA GLY A 134 36.41 -23.47 -2.00
C GLY A 134 35.31 -22.43 -1.80
N GLU A 135 34.06 -22.80 -2.09
CA GLU A 135 32.90 -21.93 -2.04
C GLU A 135 31.72 -22.59 -1.31
N ILE A 136 30.86 -21.77 -0.68
CA ILE A 136 29.59 -22.20 -0.07
C ILE A 136 28.41 -21.65 -0.86
N SER A 137 27.53 -22.53 -1.32
CA SER A 137 26.29 -22.12 -1.98
C SER A 137 25.18 -21.82 -0.95
N PRO A 138 24.21 -20.96 -1.29
CA PRO A 138 23.05 -20.68 -0.42
C PRO A 138 22.24 -21.93 -0.08
N GLU A 139 22.14 -22.88 -1.02
CA GLU A 139 21.40 -24.12 -0.82
C GLU A 139 22.10 -25.01 0.22
N LEU A 140 23.42 -25.04 0.21
CA LEU A 140 24.22 -25.82 1.17
C LEU A 140 24.11 -25.20 2.58
N ALA A 141 24.24 -23.88 2.68
CA ALA A 141 24.08 -23.16 3.95
C ALA A 141 22.64 -23.27 4.50
N GLY A 142 21.64 -23.09 3.64
CA GLY A 142 20.22 -23.22 3.99
C GLY A 142 19.82 -24.66 4.38
N ALA A 143 20.35 -25.68 3.70
CA ALA A 143 20.13 -27.07 4.07
C ALA A 143 20.74 -27.40 5.43
N ALA A 144 21.92 -26.85 5.73
CA ALA A 144 22.55 -27.01 7.04
C ALA A 144 21.72 -26.30 8.13
N LEU A 145 21.21 -25.11 7.86
CA LEU A 145 20.33 -24.37 8.77
C LEU A 145 19.00 -25.11 8.99
N ALA A 146 18.35 -25.60 7.92
CA ALA A 146 17.12 -26.38 8.03
C ALA A 146 17.29 -27.66 8.85
N ALA A 147 18.42 -28.35 8.68
CA ALA A 147 18.73 -29.56 9.46
C ALA A 147 18.83 -29.25 10.96
N VAL A 148 19.06 -28.03 11.33
CA VAL A 148 19.31 -27.61 12.72
C VAL A 148 18.10 -26.92 13.35
N THR A 149 17.16 -26.37 12.56
CA THR A 149 15.88 -25.87 13.09
C THR A 149 15.07 -26.94 13.82
N ASP A 150 15.37 -28.20 13.64
CA ASP A 150 14.78 -29.33 14.37
C ASP A 150 15.38 -29.55 15.77
N TYR A 151 16.46 -28.88 16.14
CA TYR A 151 17.06 -29.02 17.45
C TYR A 151 16.36 -28.15 18.50
N ALA A 152 16.23 -28.69 19.72
CA ALA A 152 15.59 -28.00 20.84
C ALA A 152 16.42 -26.79 21.34
N PHE A 153 17.73 -26.77 21.08
CA PHE A 153 18.70 -25.77 21.52
C PHE A 153 19.57 -25.34 20.37
N ASN A 154 19.79 -24.03 20.23
CA ASN A 154 20.43 -23.42 19.06
C ASN A 154 21.57 -22.44 19.38
N GLY A 155 21.88 -22.26 20.67
CA GLY A 155 23.04 -21.49 21.14
C GLY A 155 22.85 -19.99 21.24
N ASP A 156 21.64 -19.47 21.12
CA ASP A 156 21.32 -18.02 21.13
C ASP A 156 20.93 -17.48 22.51
N GLY A 157 20.79 -18.36 23.50
CA GLY A 157 20.39 -18.00 24.87
C GLY A 157 18.90 -17.73 25.03
N VAL A 158 18.09 -18.03 24.03
CA VAL A 158 16.64 -17.89 24.06
C VAL A 158 15.98 -19.27 24.16
N VAL A 159 15.21 -19.50 25.21
CA VAL A 159 14.60 -20.80 25.47
C VAL A 159 13.10 -20.76 25.14
N PRO A 160 12.65 -21.37 24.03
CA PRO A 160 11.24 -21.56 23.75
C PRO A 160 10.57 -22.55 24.71
N PRO A 161 9.25 -22.48 24.93
CA PRO A 161 8.55 -23.44 25.78
C PRO A 161 8.67 -24.90 25.31
N LEU A 162 8.86 -25.11 23.99
CA LEU A 162 9.00 -26.44 23.37
C LEU A 162 10.38 -27.06 23.58
N SER A 163 11.37 -26.26 23.96
CA SER A 163 12.73 -26.72 24.23
C SER A 163 12.90 -27.29 25.65
N VAL A 164 11.88 -27.13 26.48
CA VAL A 164 11.87 -27.66 27.85
C VAL A 164 11.50 -29.15 27.84
N ASP A 165 12.20 -29.94 28.64
CA ASP A 165 11.99 -31.37 28.77
C ASP A 165 10.52 -31.66 29.19
N LYS A 166 9.88 -32.68 28.58
CA LYS A 166 8.46 -33.02 28.82
C LYS A 166 8.09 -33.29 30.26
N GLY A 167 9.05 -33.51 31.15
CA GLY A 167 8.88 -33.70 32.58
C GLY A 167 8.89 -32.42 33.43
N ASP A 168 9.33 -31.29 32.86
CA ASP A 168 9.45 -30.01 33.56
C ASP A 168 8.39 -29.00 33.13
N GLU A 169 7.13 -29.36 33.39
CA GLU A 169 5.95 -28.53 33.10
C GLU A 169 5.99 -27.17 33.81
N ARG A 170 6.71 -27.07 34.96
CA ARG A 170 6.78 -25.83 35.73
C ARG A 170 7.60 -24.79 34.99
N THR A 171 8.77 -25.18 34.48
CA THR A 171 9.62 -24.28 33.70
C THR A 171 8.98 -23.93 32.36
N ALA A 172 8.31 -24.89 31.71
CA ALA A 172 7.55 -24.61 30.49
C ALA A 172 6.41 -23.59 30.73
N ARG A 173 5.72 -23.71 31.88
CA ARG A 173 4.68 -22.76 32.28
C ARG A 173 5.28 -21.40 32.63
N PHE A 174 6.41 -21.35 33.32
CA PHE A 174 7.13 -20.12 33.60
C PHE A 174 7.46 -19.35 32.30
N ILE A 175 8.01 -20.03 31.29
CA ILE A 175 8.31 -19.41 30.00
C ILE A 175 7.03 -18.91 29.31
N ARG A 176 5.96 -19.70 29.25
CA ARG A 176 4.68 -19.31 28.63
C ARG A 176 4.08 -18.07 29.28
N LEU A 177 4.08 -18.02 30.60
CA LEU A 177 3.59 -16.84 31.33
C LEU A 177 4.49 -15.63 31.13
N GLY A 178 5.80 -15.84 31.17
CA GLY A 178 6.75 -14.77 30.86
C GLY A 178 6.53 -14.16 29.49
N LEU A 179 6.35 -14.99 28.46
CA LEU A 179 6.02 -14.54 27.11
C LEU A 179 4.73 -13.68 27.06
N SER A 180 3.72 -14.05 27.83
CA SER A 180 2.46 -13.29 27.87
C SER A 180 2.55 -11.95 28.61
N ILE A 181 3.50 -11.82 29.56
CA ILE A 181 3.59 -10.67 30.46
C ILE A 181 4.69 -9.68 30.07
N VAL A 182 5.86 -10.19 29.67
CA VAL A 182 7.02 -9.34 29.33
C VAL A 182 7.32 -9.35 27.83
N GLY A 183 6.60 -10.16 27.06
CA GLY A 183 6.94 -10.44 25.68
C GLY A 183 8.05 -11.47 25.55
N GLY A 184 8.44 -11.78 24.33
CA GLY A 184 9.48 -12.76 24.04
C GLY A 184 10.46 -12.25 23.02
N LYS A 185 11.61 -12.88 22.97
CA LYS A 185 12.57 -12.77 21.88
C LYS A 185 12.40 -13.99 20.98
N ARG A 186 12.54 -13.81 19.68
CA ARG A 186 12.61 -14.97 18.79
C ARG A 186 13.95 -15.64 18.95
N ASP A 187 13.93 -16.96 19.10
CA ASP A 187 15.14 -17.76 19.02
C ASP A 187 15.62 -17.85 17.57
N ASP A 188 16.76 -18.40 17.38
CA ASP A 188 17.36 -18.60 16.08
C ASP A 188 16.54 -19.50 15.15
N SER A 189 15.63 -20.32 15.65
CA SER A 189 14.67 -21.10 14.88
C SER A 189 13.38 -20.32 14.54
N GLY A 190 13.26 -19.05 14.97
CA GLY A 190 12.09 -18.21 14.80
C GLY A 190 10.99 -18.41 15.85
N ARG A 191 11.20 -19.28 16.85
CA ARG A 191 10.24 -19.58 17.92
C ARG A 191 10.32 -18.55 19.02
N PRO A 192 9.21 -18.12 19.63
CA PRO A 192 9.25 -17.20 20.76
C PRO A 192 9.77 -17.90 22.01
N GLY A 193 10.72 -17.26 22.68
CA GLY A 193 11.30 -17.78 23.91
C GLY A 193 11.69 -16.64 24.87
N LEU A 194 12.11 -17.02 26.08
CA LEU A 194 12.69 -16.09 27.05
C LEU A 194 14.20 -16.23 27.06
N ASN A 195 14.89 -15.11 27.17
CA ASN A 195 16.31 -15.05 27.53
C ASN A 195 16.47 -14.70 29.02
N SER A 196 17.69 -14.70 29.53
CA SER A 196 17.97 -14.39 30.93
C SER A 196 17.53 -13.00 31.36
N GLU A 197 17.61 -12.01 30.47
CA GLU A 197 17.20 -10.63 30.72
C GLU A 197 15.68 -10.52 30.90
N LEU A 198 14.90 -11.03 29.95
CA LEU A 198 13.44 -11.03 30.01
C LEU A 198 12.91 -11.89 31.17
N ALA A 199 13.57 -13.00 31.48
CA ALA A 199 13.24 -13.80 32.65
C ALA A 199 13.47 -13.02 33.96
N GLY A 200 14.54 -12.24 34.05
CA GLY A 200 14.80 -11.34 35.19
C GLY A 200 13.69 -10.29 35.34
N VAL A 201 13.33 -9.61 34.27
CA VAL A 201 12.23 -8.64 34.25
C VAL A 201 10.90 -9.30 34.65
N PHE A 202 10.65 -10.52 34.18
CA PHE A 202 9.45 -11.28 34.55
C PHE A 202 9.43 -11.61 36.03
N LEU A 203 10.53 -12.12 36.58
CA LEU A 203 10.65 -12.42 38.02
C LEU A 203 10.43 -11.16 38.87
N ASP A 204 10.98 -10.02 38.48
CA ASP A 204 10.78 -8.77 39.19
C ASP A 204 9.31 -8.33 39.20
N ARG A 205 8.60 -8.52 38.09
CA ARG A 205 7.14 -8.28 38.02
C ARG A 205 6.35 -9.24 38.90
N LEU A 206 6.72 -10.51 38.94
CA LEU A 206 6.10 -11.49 39.85
C LEU A 206 6.34 -11.12 41.31
N ARG A 207 7.56 -10.72 41.67
CA ARG A 207 7.91 -10.25 43.03
C ARG A 207 7.08 -9.02 43.39
N ALA A 208 7.05 -8.02 42.53
CA ALA A 208 6.25 -6.82 42.73
C ALA A 208 4.76 -7.11 42.89
N ALA A 209 4.20 -8.02 42.09
CA ALA A 209 2.81 -8.44 42.19
C ALA A 209 2.50 -9.19 43.50
N ARG A 210 3.45 -10.05 43.96
CA ARG A 210 3.35 -10.72 45.26
C ARG A 210 3.39 -9.72 46.39
N ASP A 211 4.35 -8.84 46.43
CA ASP A 211 4.56 -7.86 47.49
C ASP A 211 3.39 -6.88 47.55
N TRP A 212 2.85 -6.45 46.40
CA TRP A 212 1.61 -5.67 46.35
C TRP A 212 0.41 -6.44 46.94
N ARG A 213 0.19 -7.72 46.59
CA ARG A 213 -0.87 -8.52 47.14
C ARG A 213 -0.74 -8.72 48.65
N GLN A 214 0.48 -8.87 49.15
CA GLN A 214 0.75 -8.97 50.59
C GLN A 214 0.53 -7.64 51.31
N SER A 215 0.66 -6.50 50.61
CA SER A 215 0.36 -5.18 51.18
C SER A 215 -1.12 -4.88 51.30
N VAL A 216 -1.99 -5.73 50.72
CA VAL A 216 -3.46 -5.58 50.83
C VAL A 216 -3.91 -5.85 52.26
N HIS A 217 -4.14 -4.80 53.03
CA HIS A 217 -4.71 -4.89 54.35
C HIS A 217 -6.24 -4.89 54.33
N GLN A 218 -6.86 -5.60 55.25
CA GLN A 218 -8.33 -5.68 55.35
C GLN A 218 -8.96 -4.30 55.53
N ALA A 219 -8.26 -3.34 56.12
CA ALA A 219 -8.70 -1.96 56.25
C ALA A 219 -8.83 -1.18 54.94
N ALA A 220 -8.17 -1.62 53.88
CA ALA A 220 -8.30 -1.04 52.54
C ALA A 220 -9.48 -1.65 51.75
N LEU A 221 -10.15 -2.64 52.27
CA LEU A 221 -11.27 -3.33 51.63
C LEU A 221 -12.58 -3.01 52.32
N PRO A 222 -13.25 -1.88 52.04
CA PRO A 222 -14.43 -1.41 52.75
C PRO A 222 -15.63 -2.37 52.71
N LEU A 223 -15.68 -3.24 51.70
CA LEU A 223 -16.73 -4.25 51.51
C LEU A 223 -16.15 -5.68 51.44
N GLY A 224 -14.96 -5.91 51.96
CA GLY A 224 -14.29 -7.21 51.86
C GLY A 224 -14.14 -7.68 50.40
N HIS A 225 -14.63 -8.89 50.08
CA HIS A 225 -14.49 -9.49 48.74
C HIS A 225 -15.29 -8.75 47.64
N GLU A 226 -16.31 -7.95 47.99
CA GLU A 226 -17.13 -7.18 47.05
C GLU A 226 -16.53 -5.81 46.69
N THR A 227 -15.43 -5.40 47.35
CA THR A 227 -14.79 -4.08 47.13
C THR A 227 -14.40 -3.86 45.70
N SER A 228 -13.90 -4.85 45.00
CA SER A 228 -13.48 -4.73 43.56
C SER A 228 -14.68 -4.50 42.64
N ALA A 229 -15.79 -5.22 42.87
CA ALA A 229 -17.01 -5.03 42.08
C ALA A 229 -17.65 -3.66 42.35
N ALA A 230 -17.69 -3.23 43.62
CA ALA A 230 -18.16 -1.91 44.02
C ALA A 230 -17.28 -0.81 43.42
N TRP A 231 -15.97 -0.98 43.41
CA TRP A 231 -15.03 -0.01 42.79
C TRP A 231 -15.26 0.12 41.31
N THR A 232 -15.48 -0.96 40.56
CA THR A 232 -15.78 -0.92 39.14
C THR A 232 -17.05 -0.10 38.86
N LEU A 233 -18.08 -0.29 39.70
CA LEU A 233 -19.29 0.54 39.62
C LEU A 233 -19.05 2.01 39.96
N LEU A 234 -18.24 2.28 40.99
CA LEU A 234 -17.87 3.66 41.36
C LEU A 234 -17.11 4.36 40.22
N GLN A 235 -16.25 3.69 39.53
CA GLN A 235 -15.52 4.26 38.37
C GLN A 235 -16.48 4.56 37.21
N ARG A 236 -17.50 3.75 36.97
CA ARG A 236 -18.49 3.96 35.90
C ARG A 236 -19.50 5.06 36.26
N LEU A 237 -20.06 4.99 37.46
CA LEU A 237 -21.13 5.89 37.91
C LEU A 237 -20.61 7.20 38.51
N GLY A 238 -19.41 7.21 39.08
CA GLY A 238 -18.85 8.37 39.79
C GLY A 238 -18.89 9.67 39.01
N PRO A 239 -18.42 9.74 37.77
CA PRO A 239 -18.48 10.98 36.98
C PRO A 239 -19.92 11.47 36.75
N LYS A 240 -20.90 10.55 36.64
CA LYS A 240 -22.30 10.87 36.45
C LYS A 240 -22.96 11.33 37.74
N ILE A 241 -22.61 10.74 38.89
CA ILE A 241 -23.09 11.15 40.23
C ILE A 241 -22.50 12.54 40.58
N ASP A 242 -21.23 12.75 40.32
CA ASP A 242 -20.57 14.05 40.50
C ASP A 242 -21.20 15.14 39.63
N ASP A 243 -21.54 14.84 38.37
CA ASP A 243 -22.26 15.76 37.48
C ASP A 243 -23.64 16.11 38.05
N TYR A 244 -24.39 15.09 38.55
CA TYR A 244 -25.67 15.31 39.17
C TYR A 244 -25.59 16.30 40.35
N PHE A 245 -24.72 16.08 41.33
CA PHE A 245 -24.58 16.97 42.49
C PHE A 245 -23.99 18.33 42.10
N ASN A 246 -23.12 18.41 41.09
CA ASN A 246 -22.65 19.68 40.53
C ASN A 246 -23.80 20.52 39.94
N ARG A 247 -24.72 19.86 39.22
CA ARG A 247 -25.94 20.53 38.68
C ARG A 247 -26.88 20.96 39.79
N CYS A 248 -27.07 20.15 40.84
CA CYS A 248 -27.86 20.51 42.01
C CYS A 248 -27.30 21.77 42.70
N ARG A 249 -26.00 21.84 42.92
CA ARG A 249 -25.31 23.03 43.46
C ARG A 249 -25.46 24.28 42.58
N ARG A 250 -25.41 24.09 41.26
CA ARG A 250 -25.65 25.18 40.31
C ARG A 250 -27.07 25.65 40.35
N ALA A 251 -28.06 24.72 40.49
CA ALA A 251 -29.46 25.07 40.65
C ALA A 251 -29.74 25.82 41.98
N ALA A 252 -29.06 25.46 43.06
CA ALA A 252 -29.12 26.16 44.31
C ALA A 252 -28.52 27.58 44.24
N PHE A 253 -27.41 27.74 43.58
CA PHE A 253 -26.74 29.05 43.40
C PHE A 253 -27.49 29.97 42.43
N ALA A 254 -28.04 29.45 41.35
CA ALA A 254 -28.74 30.20 40.31
C ALA A 254 -30.07 29.52 39.98
N PRO A 255 -31.14 29.78 40.76
CA PRO A 255 -32.43 29.14 40.55
C PRO A 255 -33.05 29.39 39.18
N GLN A 256 -32.71 30.49 38.52
CA GLN A 256 -33.14 30.82 37.17
C GLN A 256 -32.53 29.88 36.10
N ALA A 257 -31.43 29.17 36.38
CA ALA A 257 -30.82 28.22 35.47
C ALA A 257 -31.44 26.82 35.58
N LEU A 258 -32.37 26.59 36.49
CA LEU A 258 -32.95 25.29 36.77
C LEU A 258 -33.62 24.67 35.52
N ALA A 259 -34.33 25.48 34.75
CA ALA A 259 -34.97 25.02 33.52
C ALA A 259 -33.91 24.52 32.54
N ALA A 260 -32.89 25.32 32.26
CA ALA A 260 -31.80 24.95 31.36
C ALA A 260 -30.96 23.78 31.85
N LEU A 261 -30.82 23.57 33.15
CA LEU A 261 -30.12 22.40 33.72
C LEU A 261 -30.89 21.07 33.58
N ASN A 262 -32.21 21.16 33.32
CA ASN A 262 -33.10 20.05 33.12
C ASN A 262 -33.65 19.96 31.68
N GLU A 263 -33.32 20.91 30.82
CA GLU A 263 -33.63 20.86 29.38
C GLU A 263 -32.58 19.99 28.70
N ASP A 264 -33.04 18.93 28.10
CA ASP A 264 -32.23 18.06 27.27
C ASP A 264 -32.48 18.46 25.80
N ASP A 265 -31.75 19.45 25.30
CA ASP A 265 -31.82 19.91 23.88
C ASP A 265 -31.59 18.76 22.86
N GLU A 266 -30.96 17.68 23.31
CA GLU A 266 -30.70 16.49 22.45
C GLU A 266 -31.93 15.56 22.33
N LEU A 267 -33.02 15.77 23.10
CA LEU A 267 -34.24 14.97 23.01
C LEU A 267 -35.31 15.56 22.07
N THR A 268 -35.04 16.72 21.44
CA THR A 268 -35.90 17.20 20.37
C THR A 268 -35.68 16.40 19.10
N PRO A 269 -36.73 15.79 18.53
CA PRO A 269 -36.59 15.01 17.30
C PRO A 269 -36.15 15.95 16.17
N SER A 270 -34.94 15.80 15.66
CA SER A 270 -34.63 16.29 14.36
C SER A 270 -35.30 15.40 13.32
N ASP A 271 -35.97 15.99 12.33
CA ASP A 271 -36.89 15.34 11.39
C ASP A 271 -36.28 14.26 10.44
N GLU A 272 -35.05 13.83 10.65
CA GLU A 272 -34.42 12.80 9.84
C GLU A 272 -33.89 11.65 10.70
N GLY A 273 -34.77 10.69 11.01
CA GLY A 273 -34.39 9.38 11.54
C GLY A 273 -34.72 9.07 12.98
N GLY A 274 -36.00 9.13 13.37
CA GLY A 274 -36.53 8.95 14.73
C GLY A 274 -36.25 7.64 15.44
N GLN A 275 -35.33 6.78 14.98
CA GLN A 275 -34.92 5.54 15.70
C GLN A 275 -33.61 5.65 16.47
N ALA A 276 -32.75 6.60 16.19
CA ALA A 276 -31.46 6.75 16.86
C ALA A 276 -31.52 7.47 18.22
N LEU A 277 -32.56 8.25 18.46
CA LEU A 277 -32.74 9.10 19.66
C LEU A 277 -33.08 8.30 20.95
N PHE A 278 -33.56 7.07 20.82
CA PHE A 278 -33.92 6.23 21.95
C PHE A 278 -32.99 5.02 22.15
N SER A 279 -31.79 5.04 21.51
CA SER A 279 -30.80 4.02 21.82
C SER A 279 -30.28 4.19 23.25
N LEU A 280 -30.03 3.10 23.96
CA LEU A 280 -29.43 3.12 25.30
C LEU A 280 -28.11 3.88 25.32
N GLU A 281 -27.38 3.88 24.23
CA GLU A 281 -26.13 4.63 24.08
C GLU A 281 -26.32 6.15 24.06
N ALA A 282 -27.38 6.64 23.41
CA ALA A 282 -27.75 8.06 23.44
C ALA A 282 -28.23 8.48 24.83
N LEU A 283 -29.08 7.66 25.45
CA LEU A 283 -29.55 7.90 26.81
C LEU A 283 -28.41 7.87 27.83
N ALA A 284 -27.40 7.03 27.65
CA ALA A 284 -26.23 6.97 28.55
C ALA A 284 -25.42 8.27 28.61
N ARG A 285 -25.52 9.11 27.59
CA ARG A 285 -24.85 10.44 27.57
C ARG A 285 -25.55 11.46 28.43
N LEU A 286 -26.84 11.29 28.65
CA LEU A 286 -27.69 12.22 29.43
C LEU A 286 -27.40 12.16 30.95
N PRO A 287 -27.84 13.12 31.75
CA PRO A 287 -27.73 13.09 33.21
C PRO A 287 -28.43 11.88 33.82
N LEU A 288 -28.03 11.50 35.06
CA LEU A 288 -28.64 10.40 35.80
C LEU A 288 -30.10 10.61 36.20
N ALA A 289 -30.46 11.86 36.57
CA ALA A 289 -31.81 12.21 36.97
C ALA A 289 -32.01 13.75 36.81
N ARG A 290 -33.25 14.20 36.85
CA ARG A 290 -33.56 15.63 36.91
C ARG A 290 -33.09 16.23 38.23
N VAL A 291 -32.56 17.45 38.16
CA VAL A 291 -31.96 18.11 39.32
C VAL A 291 -32.90 19.19 39.91
N ALA A 292 -32.81 19.34 41.20
CA ALA A 292 -33.35 20.47 41.94
C ALA A 292 -32.37 20.93 43.06
N PRO A 293 -32.53 22.14 43.63
CA PRO A 293 -31.66 22.58 44.71
C PRO A 293 -31.70 21.61 45.88
N ASP A 294 -30.50 21.21 46.35
CA ASP A 294 -30.30 20.32 47.53
C ASP A 294 -31.01 18.95 47.44
N GLN A 295 -31.37 18.50 46.27
CA GLN A 295 -32.06 17.26 46.06
C GLN A 295 -31.07 16.07 46.15
N PRO A 296 -31.40 15.00 46.95
CA PRO A 296 -30.65 13.74 46.90
C PRO A 296 -30.89 13.04 45.58
N LEU A 297 -29.89 12.33 45.09
CA LEU A 297 -29.99 11.50 43.85
C LEU A 297 -30.95 10.36 44.07
N PRO A 298 -32.04 10.23 43.31
CA PRO A 298 -32.90 9.04 43.39
C PRO A 298 -32.18 7.81 42.85
N LEU A 299 -32.29 6.65 43.50
CA LEU A 299 -31.62 5.43 43.11
C LEU A 299 -32.56 4.36 42.52
N ALA A 300 -33.91 4.58 42.60
CA ALA A 300 -34.90 3.60 42.20
C ALA A 300 -35.92 4.13 41.18
N HIS A 301 -36.35 5.38 41.27
CA HIS A 301 -37.37 5.91 40.40
C HIS A 301 -36.99 7.29 39.90
N GLY A 302 -37.32 7.57 38.63
CA GLY A 302 -37.00 8.87 38.01
C GLY A 302 -35.55 8.99 37.56
N VAL A 303 -34.90 7.87 37.37
CA VAL A 303 -33.52 7.78 36.92
C VAL A 303 -33.45 7.49 35.41
N ASN A 304 -32.33 7.79 34.81
CA ASN A 304 -32.07 7.52 33.39
C ASN A 304 -32.01 5.99 33.13
N PRO A 305 -32.89 5.46 32.26
CA PRO A 305 -33.00 4.00 32.03
C PRO A 305 -31.69 3.33 31.57
N ALA A 306 -30.79 4.08 30.94
CA ALA A 306 -29.50 3.52 30.52
C ALA A 306 -28.56 3.15 31.69
N TRP A 307 -28.84 3.69 32.87
CA TRP A 307 -28.06 3.47 34.10
C TRP A 307 -28.81 2.70 35.19
N ASP A 308 -30.01 2.20 34.88
CA ASP A 308 -30.89 1.57 35.90
C ASP A 308 -30.26 0.31 36.50
N ASP A 309 -29.70 -0.56 35.67
CA ASP A 309 -29.01 -1.78 36.11
C ASP A 309 -27.80 -1.45 36.99
N ASP A 310 -26.97 -0.46 36.59
CA ASP A 310 -25.81 -0.04 37.36
C ASP A 310 -26.21 0.62 38.70
N LEU A 311 -27.26 1.43 38.71
CA LEU A 311 -27.78 2.06 39.94
C LEU A 311 -28.41 1.00 40.85
N SER A 312 -29.06 -0.02 40.30
CA SER A 312 -29.57 -1.14 41.04
C SER A 312 -28.45 -1.97 41.72
N ALA A 313 -27.40 -2.27 40.94
CA ALA A 313 -26.21 -2.94 41.47
C ALA A 313 -25.48 -2.05 42.52
N PHE A 314 -25.37 -0.75 42.27
CA PHE A 314 -24.80 0.23 43.19
C PHE A 314 -25.57 0.24 44.52
N ARG A 315 -26.89 0.30 44.47
CA ARG A 315 -27.75 0.27 45.62
C ARG A 315 -27.57 -1.01 46.43
N GLN A 316 -27.50 -2.19 45.78
CA GLN A 316 -27.32 -3.47 46.45
C GLN A 316 -25.94 -3.59 47.13
N LEU A 317 -24.88 -3.23 46.43
CA LEU A 317 -23.52 -3.39 46.93
C LEU A 317 -23.15 -2.33 48.00
N LEU A 318 -23.65 -1.10 47.88
CA LEU A 318 -23.24 0.00 48.74
C LEU A 318 -24.27 0.37 49.80
N ALA A 319 -25.41 -0.39 49.89
CA ALA A 319 -26.41 -0.20 50.92
C ALA A 319 -25.85 -0.17 52.37
N PRO A 320 -24.92 -1.04 52.76
CA PRO A 320 -24.30 -1.01 54.10
C PRO A 320 -23.51 0.26 54.41
N LEU A 321 -23.05 0.97 53.37
CA LEU A 321 -22.29 2.22 53.51
C LEU A 321 -23.17 3.46 53.49
N ILE A 322 -24.35 3.37 52.88
CA ILE A 322 -25.34 4.44 52.82
C ILE A 322 -26.12 4.56 54.15
N HIS A 323 -26.40 3.40 54.77
CA HIS A 323 -27.06 3.30 56.05
C HIS A 323 -26.17 2.52 57.04
N PRO A 324 -25.21 3.17 57.71
CA PRO A 324 -24.38 2.51 58.70
C PRO A 324 -25.27 2.08 59.87
N THR A 325 -25.60 0.78 59.99
CA THR A 325 -26.15 0.23 61.22
C THR A 325 -25.10 0.43 62.32
N ALA A 326 -25.50 0.97 63.43
CA ALA A 326 -24.62 1.21 64.58
C ALA A 326 -23.85 -0.09 64.93
N PRO A 327 -22.56 -0.01 65.38
CA PRO A 327 -21.79 -1.21 65.72
C PRO A 327 -22.46 -1.93 66.86
N VAL A 328 -22.80 -3.21 66.66
CA VAL A 328 -23.20 -4.13 67.75
C VAL A 328 -21.91 -4.39 68.52
N GLU A 329 -21.70 -3.65 69.64
CA GLU A 329 -20.72 -3.98 70.65
C GLU A 329 -21.05 -5.33 71.26
N GLY A 330 -20.11 -6.23 71.27
CA GLY A 330 -20.22 -7.59 71.76
C GLY A 330 -20.69 -7.65 73.20
N ARG A 331 -21.83 -8.33 73.45
CA ARG A 331 -22.20 -8.88 74.76
C ARG A 331 -22.13 -10.40 74.70
N GLY A 332 -21.05 -10.90 75.28
CA GLY A 332 -21.14 -12.26 75.87
C GLY A 332 -21.97 -12.26 77.11
N GLY A 333 -22.79 -13.33 77.31
CA GLY A 333 -23.37 -13.67 78.55
C GLY A 333 -24.94 -13.83 78.58
N CYS A 334 -25.42 -15.04 78.45
CA CYS A 334 -26.80 -15.43 78.89
C CYS A 334 -26.98 -15.11 80.38
N PRO A 335 -28.22 -14.83 80.91
CA PRO A 335 -29.30 -15.83 81.06
C PRO A 335 -30.71 -15.35 80.80
N ALA A 336 -31.60 -16.30 80.58
CA ALA A 336 -33.05 -16.16 80.46
C ALA A 336 -33.74 -16.11 81.84
N PRO A 337 -35.10 -16.11 81.96
CA PRO A 337 -36.10 -15.23 81.38
C PRO A 337 -37.03 -14.63 82.47
N THR A 338 -37.79 -13.55 82.23
CA THR A 338 -39.09 -13.37 82.90
C THR A 338 -39.98 -12.44 82.07
N SER A 339 -41.23 -12.79 82.06
CA SER A 339 -42.43 -12.27 81.43
C SER A 339 -42.77 -10.82 81.87
N ASP A 340 -43.44 -10.15 81.00
CA ASP A 340 -44.63 -9.34 81.06
C ASP A 340 -44.63 -7.94 80.52
N ALA A 341 -45.63 -7.68 79.73
CA ALA A 341 -46.35 -6.42 79.47
C ALA A 341 -45.87 -5.54 78.32
N ALA A 342 -46.55 -5.70 77.23
CA ALA A 342 -47.36 -4.74 76.48
C ALA A 342 -46.85 -3.32 76.24
N ASP A 343 -46.97 -3.06 74.98
CA ASP A 343 -47.30 -1.76 74.30
C ASP A 343 -46.21 -0.75 73.98
N SER A 344 -46.00 -0.66 72.81
CA SER A 344 -46.10 0.51 71.83
C SER A 344 -45.04 0.52 70.78
N THR A 345 -45.44 0.45 69.51
CA THR A 345 -44.93 1.05 68.33
C THR A 345 -43.40 1.08 68.19
N GLY A 346 -42.80 -0.01 67.84
CA GLY A 346 -41.41 -0.09 67.32
C GLY A 346 -41.48 -0.07 65.81
N ALA A 347 -40.91 0.95 65.20
CA ALA A 347 -40.60 0.98 63.80
C ALA A 347 -39.61 -0.11 63.55
N SER A 348 -39.98 -1.14 62.82
CA SER A 348 -39.12 -2.11 62.18
C SER A 348 -38.07 -1.37 61.32
N ALA A 349 -36.85 -1.47 61.72
CA ALA A 349 -35.77 -1.09 60.82
C ALA A 349 -35.89 -1.96 59.58
N SER A 350 -36.45 -1.41 58.51
CA SER A 350 -36.68 -2.09 57.26
C SER A 350 -35.33 -2.38 56.62
N ASP A 351 -35.09 -3.61 56.27
CA ASP A 351 -34.06 -4.02 55.31
C ASP A 351 -34.34 -3.52 53.90
N ALA A 352 -35.02 -2.37 53.77
CA ALA A 352 -35.31 -1.76 52.48
C ALA A 352 -34.03 -1.08 51.94
N PRO A 353 -33.62 -1.40 50.72
CA PRO A 353 -32.49 -0.74 50.10
C PRO A 353 -32.76 0.77 50.01
N ALA A 354 -31.68 1.58 50.16
CA ALA A 354 -31.74 3.03 50.11
C ALA A 354 -32.39 3.54 48.81
N GLU A 355 -33.43 4.33 48.92
CA GLU A 355 -34.16 4.87 47.76
C GLU A 355 -33.48 6.13 47.18
N SER A 356 -32.59 6.74 47.95
CA SER A 356 -31.89 7.98 47.52
C SER A 356 -30.49 8.08 48.12
N LEU A 357 -29.58 8.80 47.42
CA LEU A 357 -28.22 9.07 47.84
C LEU A 357 -28.06 10.57 48.09
N SER A 358 -27.69 10.99 49.30
CA SER A 358 -27.32 12.35 49.60
C SER A 358 -25.86 12.67 49.16
N GLU A 359 -25.57 13.92 48.86
CA GLU A 359 -24.21 14.33 48.53
C GLU A 359 -23.24 14.04 49.68
N LYS A 360 -23.69 14.15 50.92
CA LYS A 360 -22.89 13.80 52.11
C LYS A 360 -22.52 12.34 52.12
N ASN A 361 -23.47 11.45 51.86
CA ASN A 361 -23.22 10.03 51.80
C ASN A 361 -22.31 9.65 50.60
N TRP A 362 -22.48 10.32 49.47
CA TRP A 362 -21.63 10.16 48.32
C TRP A 362 -20.16 10.47 48.62
N ARG A 363 -19.89 11.59 49.25
CA ARG A 363 -18.54 11.95 49.71
C ARG A 363 -18.00 10.96 50.74
N ALA A 364 -18.81 10.52 51.67
CA ALA A 364 -18.40 9.51 52.64
C ALA A 364 -18.04 8.15 51.96
N ILE A 365 -18.74 7.78 50.91
CA ILE A 365 -18.40 6.61 50.10
C ILE A 365 -17.04 6.80 49.40
N GLN A 366 -16.85 7.97 48.76
CA GLN A 366 -15.57 8.29 48.11
C GLN A 366 -14.39 8.26 49.09
N GLU A 367 -14.56 8.90 50.25
CA GLU A 367 -13.55 8.89 51.35
C GLU A 367 -13.26 7.45 51.84
N ARG A 368 -14.25 6.61 51.92
CA ARG A 368 -14.11 5.22 52.39
C ARG A 368 -13.40 4.33 51.37
N PHE A 369 -13.53 4.64 50.09
CA PHE A 369 -12.82 3.95 49.00
C PHE A 369 -11.45 4.58 48.65
N ALA A 370 -11.11 5.75 49.24
CA ALA A 370 -9.83 6.40 48.99
C ALA A 370 -8.62 5.47 49.31
N PRO A 371 -8.61 4.70 50.42
CA PRO A 371 -7.49 3.78 50.67
C PRO A 371 -7.37 2.66 49.64
N TYR A 372 -8.54 2.19 49.11
CA TYR A 372 -8.55 1.21 48.03
C TYR A 372 -8.07 1.82 46.71
N ALA A 373 -8.45 3.06 46.45
CA ALA A 373 -7.94 3.79 45.28
C ALA A 373 -6.40 3.98 45.35
N GLU A 374 -5.88 4.36 46.50
CA GLU A 374 -4.43 4.46 46.77
C GLU A 374 -3.73 3.12 46.61
N LEU A 375 -4.32 2.05 47.09
CA LEU A 375 -3.82 0.67 46.91
C LEU A 375 -3.78 0.28 45.43
N LEU A 376 -4.81 0.61 44.65
CA LEU A 376 -4.83 0.38 43.23
C LEU A 376 -3.83 1.26 42.45
N ALA A 377 -3.62 2.52 42.90
CA ALA A 377 -2.62 3.40 42.32
C ALA A 377 -1.18 2.89 42.56
N GLN A 378 -0.98 2.14 43.66
CA GLN A 378 0.29 1.47 43.97
C GLN A 378 0.42 0.11 43.28
N LYS A 379 -0.64 -0.40 42.62
CA LYS A 379 -0.56 -1.62 41.84
C LYS A 379 0.56 -1.46 40.81
N PRO A 380 1.52 -2.37 40.74
CA PRO A 380 2.60 -2.28 39.78
C PRO A 380 2.04 -2.11 38.38
N GLY A 381 2.19 -0.91 37.82
CA GLY A 381 1.82 -0.64 36.44
C GLY A 381 2.73 -1.45 35.54
N TYR A 382 2.16 -2.18 34.63
CA TYR A 382 2.91 -2.85 33.59
C TYR A 382 3.29 -1.78 32.56
N GLU A 383 4.42 -1.09 32.79
CA GLU A 383 5.02 -0.31 31.72
C GLU A 383 5.26 -1.27 30.57
N ARG A 384 4.58 -1.00 29.45
CA ARG A 384 4.83 -1.68 28.19
C ARG A 384 6.36 -1.57 27.98
N PRO A 385 7.07 -2.68 27.76
CA PRO A 385 8.47 -2.57 27.40
C PRO A 385 8.57 -1.59 26.23
N PRO A 386 9.63 -0.75 26.17
CA PRO A 386 9.81 0.21 25.10
C PRO A 386 9.57 -0.48 23.76
N ASP A 387 9.02 0.24 22.78
CA ASP A 387 8.56 -0.31 21.49
C ASP A 387 9.58 -1.17 20.72
N ASP A 388 10.83 -1.19 21.17
CA ASP A 388 11.89 -2.10 20.69
C ASP A 388 11.66 -3.58 21.07
N ALA A 389 10.90 -3.86 22.14
CA ALA A 389 10.31 -5.16 22.37
C ALA A 389 8.96 -5.19 21.64
N LYS A 390 8.98 -5.05 20.32
CA LYS A 390 7.80 -5.13 19.47
C LYS A 390 7.04 -6.39 19.85
N ARG A 391 5.80 -6.20 20.27
CA ARG A 391 4.77 -7.22 20.25
C ARG A 391 5.04 -8.06 19.01
N VAL A 392 5.50 -9.27 19.21
CA VAL A 392 5.72 -10.19 18.11
C VAL A 392 4.32 -10.62 17.67
N ASP A 393 3.64 -9.71 16.96
CA ASP A 393 2.55 -10.09 16.09
C ASP A 393 3.23 -10.98 15.06
N PHE A 394 2.90 -12.24 15.08
CA PHE A 394 3.42 -13.26 14.18
C PHE A 394 2.68 -13.22 12.83
N PRO A 395 2.98 -12.28 11.88
CA PRO A 395 2.46 -12.40 10.54
C PRO A 395 3.37 -13.40 9.82
N GLY A 396 2.88 -14.61 9.61
CA GLY A 396 3.49 -15.53 8.66
C GLY A 396 4.14 -16.79 9.20
N LEU A 397 4.06 -17.08 10.51
CA LEU A 397 4.05 -18.48 10.90
C LEU A 397 2.71 -19.05 10.43
N PRO A 398 2.70 -20.18 9.68
CA PRO A 398 1.47 -20.96 9.59
C PRO A 398 0.98 -21.12 11.02
N PRO A 399 -0.34 -20.98 11.28
CA PRO A 399 -0.85 -21.32 12.59
C PRO A 399 -0.25 -22.68 12.87
N LEU A 400 0.56 -22.78 13.96
CA LEU A 400 1.10 -24.06 14.36
C LEU A 400 -0.13 -24.95 14.34
N ALA A 401 -0.14 -25.92 13.44
CA ALA A 401 -1.10 -27.00 13.47
C ALA A 401 -0.79 -27.84 14.70
N LEU A 402 -1.02 -27.23 15.85
CA LEU A 402 -1.07 -27.88 17.14
C LEU A 402 -2.44 -28.49 17.21
N ALA A 403 -2.45 -29.77 17.48
CA ALA A 403 -3.58 -30.64 17.67
C ALA A 403 -4.82 -29.92 18.18
N GLY A 404 -5.94 -30.04 17.43
CA GLY A 404 -7.33 -29.83 17.80
C GLY A 404 -7.69 -28.55 18.55
N GLU A 405 -8.76 -27.89 18.15
CA GLU A 405 -9.37 -26.69 18.78
C GLU A 405 -9.65 -26.81 20.30
N ASP A 406 -9.45 -27.97 20.90
CA ASP A 406 -9.63 -28.27 22.32
C ASP A 406 -8.34 -28.31 23.14
N ASP A 407 -7.17 -27.98 22.55
CA ASP A 407 -5.93 -27.95 23.31
C ASP A 407 -5.92 -26.73 24.24
N PRO A 408 -5.85 -26.94 25.60
CA PRO A 408 -5.74 -25.84 26.55
C PRO A 408 -4.50 -24.96 26.31
N LEU A 409 -3.52 -25.42 25.56
CA LEU A 409 -2.36 -24.65 25.11
C LEU A 409 -2.72 -23.57 24.07
N GLN A 410 -3.67 -23.81 23.16
CA GLN A 410 -4.11 -22.77 22.23
C GLN A 410 -4.87 -21.64 22.92
N ARG A 411 -5.66 -21.94 23.97
CA ARG A 411 -6.34 -20.90 24.75
C ARG A 411 -5.39 -20.04 25.59
N ALA A 412 -4.22 -20.56 25.93
CA ALA A 412 -3.18 -19.79 26.64
C ALA A 412 -2.39 -18.84 25.72
N PHE A 413 -2.50 -18.99 24.39
CA PHE A 413 -1.87 -18.11 23.41
C PHE A 413 -2.77 -17.00 22.86
N LEU A 414 -4.04 -16.95 23.29
CA LEU A 414 -4.86 -15.75 23.03
C LEU A 414 -4.19 -14.56 23.75
N PRO A 415 -4.06 -13.39 23.09
CA PRO A 415 -3.44 -12.23 23.70
C PRO A 415 -4.32 -11.72 24.84
N THR A 416 -4.15 -12.31 26.01
CA THR A 416 -4.65 -11.76 27.27
C THR A 416 -3.81 -10.54 27.56
N ALA A 417 -4.43 -9.41 27.92
CA ALA A 417 -3.67 -8.27 28.41
C ALA A 417 -2.73 -8.74 29.53
N PRO A 418 -1.47 -8.29 29.59
CA PRO A 418 -0.51 -8.74 30.57
C PRO A 418 -1.02 -8.67 32.02
N GLU A 419 -1.81 -7.65 32.33
CA GLU A 419 -2.44 -7.41 33.62
C GLU A 419 -3.42 -8.52 34.02
N GLU A 420 -4.25 -9.00 33.08
CA GLU A 420 -5.19 -10.08 33.34
C GLU A 420 -4.51 -11.43 33.61
N ALA A 421 -3.36 -11.67 32.99
CA ALA A 421 -2.64 -12.92 33.21
C ALA A 421 -2.06 -13.02 34.63
N LEU A 422 -1.57 -11.92 35.20
CA LEU A 422 -1.07 -11.89 36.58
C LEU A 422 -2.21 -11.92 37.60
N ASP A 423 -3.31 -11.23 37.35
CA ASP A 423 -4.47 -11.18 38.26
C ASP A 423 -5.15 -12.55 38.42
N LYS A 424 -5.06 -13.41 37.38
CA LYS A 424 -5.61 -14.76 37.38
C LYS A 424 -4.75 -15.78 38.15
N LEU A 425 -3.51 -15.47 38.48
CA LEU A 425 -2.65 -16.35 39.27
C LEU A 425 -3.10 -16.36 40.73
N SER A 426 -3.25 -17.54 41.30
CA SER A 426 -3.46 -17.71 42.75
C SER A 426 -2.16 -17.38 43.51
N ALA A 427 -2.26 -17.06 44.79
CA ALA A 427 -1.09 -16.82 45.66
C ALA A 427 -0.13 -18.02 45.67
N ALA A 428 -0.64 -19.23 45.72
CA ALA A 428 0.14 -20.46 45.72
C ALA A 428 0.87 -20.67 44.38
N GLU A 429 0.24 -20.31 43.24
CA GLU A 429 0.90 -20.36 41.93
C GLU A 429 1.98 -19.34 41.79
N LEU A 430 1.77 -18.12 42.33
CA LEU A 430 2.75 -17.05 42.33
C LEU A 430 3.99 -17.45 43.15
N ASP A 431 3.78 -18.02 44.34
CA ASP A 431 4.88 -18.53 45.18
C ASP A 431 5.60 -19.70 44.50
N ALA A 432 4.86 -20.59 43.81
CA ALA A 432 5.46 -21.70 43.08
C ALA A 432 6.33 -21.26 41.90
N LEU A 433 5.97 -20.15 41.24
CA LEU A 433 6.78 -19.54 40.16
C LEU A 433 7.99 -18.77 40.68
N LEU A 434 7.89 -18.22 41.89
CA LEU A 434 9.00 -17.54 42.59
C LEU A 434 9.89 -18.51 43.42
N ASP A 435 9.58 -19.82 43.40
CA ASP A 435 10.47 -20.83 43.97
C ASP A 435 11.82 -20.80 43.19
N GLY A 436 12.92 -20.56 43.90
CA GLY A 436 14.25 -20.49 43.27
C GLY A 436 14.63 -21.73 42.42
N LYS A 437 13.89 -22.86 42.55
CA LYS A 437 14.10 -24.04 41.72
C LYS A 437 13.68 -23.80 40.26
N VAL A 438 12.60 -23.06 40.03
CA VAL A 438 12.14 -22.73 38.66
C VAL A 438 13.16 -21.80 37.98
N GLU A 439 13.68 -20.82 38.71
CA GLU A 439 14.73 -19.92 38.20
C GLU A 439 16.03 -20.70 37.90
N GLN A 440 16.44 -21.61 38.78
CA GLN A 440 17.60 -22.46 38.55
C GLN A 440 17.41 -23.41 37.36
N SER A 441 16.23 -24.01 37.21
CA SER A 441 15.90 -24.87 36.08
C SER A 441 15.93 -24.09 34.76
N PHE A 442 15.35 -22.89 34.75
CA PHE A 442 15.40 -22.02 33.57
C PHE A 442 16.84 -21.62 33.22
N ALA A 443 17.66 -21.23 34.22
CA ALA A 443 19.07 -20.89 34.00
C ALA A 443 19.88 -22.10 33.47
N GLU A 444 19.51 -23.33 33.86
CA GLU A 444 20.10 -24.54 33.30
C GLU A 444 19.74 -24.71 31.82
N TYR A 445 18.48 -24.47 31.44
CA TYR A 445 18.07 -24.52 30.02
C TYR A 445 18.81 -23.46 29.20
N VAL A 446 18.93 -22.23 29.69
CA VAL A 446 19.72 -21.19 29.03
C VAL A 446 21.18 -21.62 28.86
N ARG A 447 21.79 -22.23 29.92
CA ARG A 447 23.16 -22.71 29.84
C ARG A 447 23.29 -23.88 28.84
N ARG A 448 22.32 -24.81 28.82
CA ARG A 448 22.28 -25.91 27.84
C ARG A 448 22.16 -25.39 26.44
N ASP A 449 21.36 -24.34 26.24
CA ASP A 449 21.22 -23.70 24.94
C ASP A 449 22.53 -23.04 24.50
N LEU A 450 23.13 -22.21 25.36
CA LEU A 450 24.43 -21.56 25.07
C LEU A 450 25.59 -22.55 24.85
N ALA A 451 25.46 -23.78 25.34
CA ALA A 451 26.44 -24.85 25.13
C ALA A 451 26.17 -25.62 23.83
N ALA A 452 25.01 -25.41 23.22
CA ALA A 452 24.68 -26.04 21.94
C ALA A 452 25.59 -25.53 20.80
N PRO A 453 25.79 -26.32 19.73
CA PRO A 453 26.56 -25.87 18.58
C PRO A 453 25.98 -24.57 18.04
N ARG A 454 26.83 -23.58 17.84
CA ARG A 454 26.47 -22.21 17.47
C ARG A 454 25.75 -22.12 16.14
N MET A 455 24.45 -22.12 16.19
CA MET A 455 23.61 -21.99 15.03
C MET A 455 23.60 -20.57 14.47
N ALA A 456 23.85 -19.59 15.33
CA ALA A 456 24.06 -18.21 14.89
C ALA A 456 25.12 -18.12 13.80
N ALA A 457 26.25 -18.84 13.94
CA ALA A 457 27.30 -18.83 12.94
C ALA A 457 26.87 -19.47 11.58
N VAL A 458 26.02 -20.50 11.60
CA VAL A 458 25.49 -21.09 10.37
C VAL A 458 24.46 -20.16 9.70
N ARG A 459 23.62 -19.49 10.49
CA ARG A 459 22.70 -18.47 9.99
C ARG A 459 23.47 -17.27 9.43
N ASP A 460 24.46 -16.79 10.14
CA ASP A 460 25.31 -15.69 9.68
C ASP A 460 26.05 -16.09 8.39
N LEU A 461 26.42 -17.37 8.26
CA LEU A 461 27.01 -17.89 7.04
C LEU A 461 25.99 -17.89 5.86
N GLU A 462 24.74 -18.32 6.08
CA GLU A 462 23.69 -18.23 5.06
C GLU A 462 23.43 -16.78 4.69
N LYS A 463 23.27 -15.88 5.69
CA LYS A 463 23.10 -14.44 5.50
C LYS A 463 24.26 -13.87 4.68
N LEU A 464 25.50 -14.19 5.03
CA LEU A 464 26.66 -13.68 4.31
C LEU A 464 26.73 -14.23 2.88
N THR A 465 26.37 -15.48 2.68
CA THR A 465 26.34 -16.11 1.33
C THR A 465 25.31 -15.42 0.46
N LEU A 466 24.10 -15.19 0.95
CA LEU A 466 23.05 -14.48 0.23
C LEU A 466 23.42 -13.03 -0.06
N LEU A 467 23.99 -12.31 0.93
CA LEU A 467 24.45 -10.95 0.73
C LEU A 467 25.64 -10.89 -0.23
N HIS A 468 26.57 -11.86 -0.20
CA HIS A 468 27.67 -11.91 -1.15
C HIS A 468 27.21 -11.99 -2.62
N ILE A 469 26.15 -12.74 -2.86
CA ILE A 469 25.60 -12.94 -4.21
C ILE A 469 24.73 -11.75 -4.64
N HIS A 470 23.90 -11.22 -3.74
CA HIS A 470 22.79 -10.36 -4.10
C HIS A 470 22.98 -8.88 -3.73
N LEU A 471 23.81 -8.57 -2.72
CA LEU A 471 23.87 -7.20 -2.16
C LEU A 471 24.31 -6.18 -3.20
N TYR A 472 25.31 -6.49 -4.04
CA TYR A 472 25.76 -5.58 -5.09
C TYR A 472 24.66 -5.25 -6.09
N THR A 473 23.88 -6.26 -6.51
CA THR A 473 22.73 -6.03 -7.41
C THR A 473 21.70 -5.11 -6.76
N LEU A 474 21.43 -5.28 -5.45
CA LEU A 474 20.54 -4.37 -4.74
C LEU A 474 21.09 -2.94 -4.70
N LEU A 475 22.39 -2.78 -4.40
CA LEU A 475 23.05 -1.46 -4.36
C LEU A 475 23.01 -0.75 -5.72
N MET A 476 23.15 -1.49 -6.83
CA MET A 476 23.07 -0.96 -8.20
C MET A 476 21.63 -0.66 -8.64
N ASN A 477 20.65 -0.93 -7.80
CA ASN A 477 19.23 -0.59 -8.01
C ASN A 477 18.66 0.27 -6.87
N PHE A 478 19.51 0.71 -5.92
CA PHE A 478 19.11 1.50 -4.75
C PHE A 478 20.00 2.73 -4.57
N VAL A 479 21.30 2.54 -4.33
CA VAL A 479 22.27 3.62 -4.20
C VAL A 479 22.49 4.31 -5.57
N SER A 480 22.60 3.50 -6.62
CA SER A 480 22.56 3.92 -8.00
C SER A 480 21.49 3.16 -8.77
N PHE A 481 21.11 3.65 -9.97
CA PHE A 481 20.27 2.90 -10.91
C PHE A 481 21.11 2.41 -12.10
N ALA A 482 22.32 1.95 -11.80
CA ALA A 482 23.27 1.52 -12.84
C ALA A 482 22.70 0.41 -13.71
N ASP A 483 22.01 -0.58 -13.11
CA ASP A 483 21.42 -1.70 -13.85
C ASP A 483 20.27 -1.24 -14.76
N PHE A 484 19.53 -0.20 -14.39
CA PHE A 484 18.48 0.36 -15.24
C PHE A 484 19.04 1.07 -16.47
N TYR A 485 20.20 1.72 -16.34
CA TYR A 485 20.84 2.43 -17.44
C TYR A 485 21.80 1.57 -18.28
N ASP A 486 22.02 0.31 -17.87
CA ASP A 486 22.81 -0.67 -18.60
C ASP A 486 21.91 -1.52 -19.51
N PRO A 487 22.13 -1.53 -20.84
CA PRO A 487 21.30 -2.32 -21.74
C PRO A 487 21.47 -3.84 -21.58
N GLU A 488 22.55 -4.30 -20.96
CA GLU A 488 22.84 -5.74 -20.74
C GLU A 488 22.28 -6.27 -19.41
N ARG A 489 21.93 -5.37 -18.49
CA ARG A 489 21.41 -5.72 -17.17
C ARG A 489 19.93 -5.37 -17.05
N ARG A 490 19.26 -6.03 -16.13
CA ARG A 490 17.86 -5.72 -15.80
C ARG A 490 17.78 -5.19 -14.38
N ALA A 491 17.07 -4.09 -14.22
CA ALA A 491 16.77 -3.56 -12.90
C ALA A 491 15.77 -4.46 -12.16
N ILE A 492 15.92 -4.57 -10.85
CA ILE A 492 15.12 -5.45 -9.99
C ILE A 492 13.63 -5.08 -9.92
N PHE A 493 13.27 -3.85 -10.26
CA PHE A 493 11.88 -3.37 -10.29
C PHE A 493 11.15 -3.68 -11.61
N LEU A 494 11.83 -4.30 -12.58
CA LEU A 494 11.25 -4.68 -13.87
C LEU A 494 10.65 -6.08 -13.79
N ALA A 495 9.34 -6.16 -13.91
CA ALA A 495 8.59 -7.42 -13.75
C ALA A 495 8.67 -8.36 -14.97
N GLY A 496 9.04 -7.85 -16.14
CA GLY A 496 9.08 -8.66 -17.38
C GLY A 496 8.90 -7.80 -18.63
N THR A 497 8.40 -8.42 -19.70
CA THR A 497 8.19 -7.79 -21.01
C THR A 497 6.75 -7.93 -21.46
N LEU A 498 6.09 -6.81 -21.79
CA LEU A 498 4.75 -6.82 -22.36
C LEU A 498 4.83 -6.74 -23.90
N TYR A 499 4.27 -7.75 -24.56
CA TYR A 499 4.06 -7.78 -25.99
C TYR A 499 2.65 -7.32 -26.33
N LEU A 500 2.55 -6.14 -26.93
CA LEU A 500 1.27 -5.52 -27.28
C LEU A 500 1.42 -4.72 -28.58
N ASP A 501 0.53 -4.94 -29.54
CA ASP A 501 0.44 -4.15 -30.77
C ASP A 501 1.78 -4.08 -31.55
N SER A 502 2.37 -5.24 -31.82
CA SER A 502 3.67 -5.38 -32.51
C SER A 502 4.83 -4.68 -31.80
N ARG A 503 4.77 -4.55 -30.48
CA ARG A 503 5.80 -3.94 -29.64
C ARG A 503 6.15 -4.84 -28.47
N ALA A 504 7.41 -4.72 -28.06
CA ALA A 504 7.88 -5.29 -26.80
C ALA A 504 8.24 -4.14 -25.85
N CYS A 505 7.51 -4.03 -24.74
CA CYS A 505 7.72 -3.01 -23.73
C CYS A 505 8.54 -3.63 -22.58
N PHE A 506 9.76 -3.16 -22.38
CA PHE A 506 10.69 -3.69 -21.37
C PHE A 506 10.53 -3.00 -20.00
N LEU A 507 10.06 -1.76 -19.98
CA LEU A 507 9.78 -1.04 -18.74
C LEU A 507 8.37 -1.41 -18.25
N CYS A 508 8.27 -2.51 -17.51
CA CYS A 508 7.06 -3.00 -16.89
C CYS A 508 7.28 -3.08 -15.38
N VAL A 509 6.42 -2.43 -14.59
CA VAL A 509 6.46 -2.47 -13.12
C VAL A 509 5.18 -3.07 -12.57
N PRO A 510 5.22 -3.82 -11.45
CA PRO A 510 4.03 -4.36 -10.82
C PRO A 510 3.22 -3.24 -10.16
N VAL A 511 1.90 -3.43 -10.10
CA VAL A 511 0.94 -2.47 -9.55
C VAL A 511 0.08 -3.16 -8.50
N THR A 512 0.07 -2.65 -7.29
CA THR A 512 -0.76 -3.15 -6.19
C THR A 512 -2.11 -2.41 -6.14
N ASP A 513 -2.09 -1.08 -6.16
CA ASP A 513 -3.29 -0.23 -6.21
C ASP A 513 -3.29 0.58 -7.51
N LEU A 514 -4.26 0.27 -8.38
CA LEU A 514 -4.35 0.86 -9.71
C LEU A 514 -4.59 2.38 -9.66
N ASP A 515 -5.53 2.85 -8.84
CA ASP A 515 -5.93 4.25 -8.86
C ASP A 515 -4.87 5.18 -8.27
N THR A 516 -4.28 4.79 -7.16
CA THR A 516 -3.15 5.52 -6.56
C THR A 516 -1.95 5.53 -7.49
N HIS A 517 -1.64 4.37 -8.11
CA HIS A 517 -0.53 4.27 -9.05
C HIS A 517 -0.73 5.14 -10.28
N VAL A 518 -1.91 5.15 -10.89
CA VAL A 518 -2.24 6.00 -12.05
C VAL A 518 -2.06 7.47 -11.70
N ARG A 519 -2.52 7.91 -10.54
CA ARG A 519 -2.42 9.30 -10.09
C ARG A 519 -0.97 9.77 -9.96
N LEU A 520 -0.13 8.99 -9.29
CA LEU A 520 1.27 9.34 -9.05
C LEU A 520 2.10 9.17 -10.34
N ALA A 521 2.01 8.04 -11.01
CA ALA A 521 2.79 7.71 -12.20
C ALA A 521 2.45 8.60 -13.41
N SER A 522 1.28 9.25 -13.44
CA SER A 522 0.93 10.22 -14.49
C SER A 522 1.91 11.39 -14.59
N GLN A 523 2.59 11.73 -13.50
CA GLN A 523 3.60 12.80 -13.43
C GLN A 523 4.93 12.40 -14.08
N SER A 524 5.14 11.13 -14.43
CA SER A 524 6.34 10.64 -15.11
C SER A 524 6.48 11.14 -16.54
N HIS A 525 5.42 11.71 -17.13
CA HIS A 525 5.29 12.09 -18.54
C HIS A 525 5.48 10.93 -19.54
N LEU A 526 5.45 9.69 -19.05
CA LEU A 526 5.44 8.47 -19.87
C LEU A 526 4.03 8.16 -20.37
N CYS A 527 3.93 7.54 -21.54
CA CYS A 527 2.70 6.89 -21.96
C CYS A 527 2.62 5.53 -21.26
N LEU A 528 1.63 5.34 -20.36
CA LEU A 528 1.53 4.14 -19.55
C LEU A 528 0.31 3.31 -19.94
N VAL A 529 0.52 2.01 -20.07
CA VAL A 529 -0.50 1.00 -20.30
C VAL A 529 -0.62 0.14 -19.06
N TYR A 530 -1.76 0.21 -18.40
CA TYR A 530 -2.08 -0.67 -17.28
C TYR A 530 -2.77 -1.92 -17.82
N SER A 531 -2.21 -3.08 -17.51
CA SER A 531 -2.73 -4.35 -18.01
C SER A 531 -2.95 -5.33 -16.88
N ARG A 532 -4.07 -6.05 -16.93
CA ARG A 532 -4.33 -7.19 -16.06
C ARG A 532 -3.75 -8.42 -16.71
N CYS A 533 -2.86 -9.09 -15.99
CA CYS A 533 -2.24 -10.34 -16.38
C CYS A 533 -2.96 -11.49 -15.69
N ARG A 534 -3.25 -12.55 -16.42
CA ARG A 534 -3.88 -13.77 -15.91
C ARG A 534 -3.10 -14.98 -16.37
N ARG A 535 -2.96 -15.93 -15.48
CA ARG A 535 -2.33 -17.21 -15.79
C ARG A 535 -2.96 -18.31 -14.98
N THR A 536 -3.35 -19.38 -15.65
CA THR A 536 -3.85 -20.58 -14.98
C THR A 536 -2.68 -21.55 -14.79
N ASN A 537 -2.43 -21.94 -13.55
CA ASN A 537 -1.42 -22.94 -13.23
C ASN A 537 -1.90 -24.35 -13.66
N ASN A 538 -0.96 -25.31 -13.75
CA ASN A 538 -1.27 -26.71 -14.05
C ASN A 538 -2.27 -27.34 -13.06
N ASN A 539 -2.44 -26.76 -11.88
CA ASN A 539 -3.40 -27.19 -10.86
C ASN A 539 -4.78 -26.57 -11.01
N GLY A 540 -5.03 -25.76 -12.07
CA GLY A 540 -6.29 -25.05 -12.28
C GLY A 540 -6.45 -23.77 -11.48
N GLU A 541 -5.46 -23.35 -10.70
CA GLU A 541 -5.51 -22.07 -9.98
C GLU A 541 -5.22 -20.91 -10.91
N GLU A 542 -6.12 -19.92 -10.94
CA GLU A 542 -5.93 -18.67 -11.68
C GLU A 542 -5.15 -17.66 -10.82
N LYS A 543 -3.97 -17.27 -11.28
CA LYS A 543 -3.19 -16.17 -10.71
C LYS A 543 -3.43 -14.91 -11.52
N THR A 544 -3.68 -13.80 -10.83
CA THR A 544 -3.86 -12.48 -11.44
C THR A 544 -2.83 -11.50 -10.92
N ALA A 545 -2.31 -10.66 -11.80
CA ALA A 545 -1.43 -9.55 -11.47
C ALA A 545 -1.80 -8.33 -12.31
N VAL A 546 -1.44 -7.15 -11.84
CA VAL A 546 -1.59 -5.91 -12.62
C VAL A 546 -0.20 -5.33 -12.83
N ILE A 547 0.07 -4.90 -14.07
CA ILE A 547 1.33 -4.26 -14.44
C ILE A 547 1.07 -2.90 -15.08
N ALA A 548 2.01 -1.99 -14.93
CA ALA A 548 2.12 -0.74 -15.67
C ALA A 548 3.30 -0.82 -16.63
N ALA A 549 3.03 -0.80 -17.93
CA ALA A 549 4.05 -0.82 -18.97
C ALA A 549 4.21 0.56 -19.59
N ALA A 550 5.45 1.02 -19.74
CA ALA A 550 5.74 2.28 -20.39
C ALA A 550 5.95 2.09 -21.89
N LEU A 551 5.18 2.83 -22.68
CA LEU A 551 5.31 2.90 -24.13
C LEU A 551 6.16 4.13 -24.49
N THR A 552 7.32 3.90 -25.09
CA THR A 552 8.28 4.94 -25.39
C THR A 552 8.60 5.05 -26.88
N ALA A 553 8.12 4.09 -27.70
CA ALA A 553 8.23 4.10 -29.15
C ALA A 553 6.95 3.61 -29.84
N GLY A 554 6.77 3.95 -31.10
CA GLY A 554 5.57 3.66 -31.91
C GLY A 554 4.53 4.78 -31.88
N GLY A 555 3.25 4.48 -32.09
CA GLY A 555 2.09 5.40 -32.00
C GLY A 555 1.07 4.91 -30.99
N THR A 556 0.17 5.80 -30.55
CA THR A 556 -0.87 5.46 -29.57
C THR A 556 -2.23 5.18 -30.22
N ASP A 557 -2.35 5.35 -31.52
CA ASP A 557 -3.67 5.37 -32.22
C ASP A 557 -4.44 4.03 -32.13
N ALA A 558 -3.70 2.90 -32.13
CA ALA A 558 -4.28 1.56 -32.09
C ALA A 558 -4.52 1.05 -30.65
N LEU A 559 -4.15 1.82 -29.63
CA LEU A 559 -4.29 1.40 -28.23
C LEU A 559 -5.65 1.79 -27.68
N ILE A 560 -6.41 0.77 -27.30
CA ILE A 560 -7.73 0.88 -26.68
C ILE A 560 -7.78 0.03 -25.41
N GLU A 561 -8.61 0.43 -24.47
CA GLU A 561 -8.92 -0.37 -23.29
C GLU A 561 -9.62 -1.67 -23.72
N GLY A 562 -9.33 -2.76 -23.03
CA GLY A 562 -9.80 -4.11 -23.40
C GLY A 562 -8.94 -4.83 -24.44
N ARG A 563 -7.93 -4.19 -25.03
CA ARG A 563 -7.04 -4.87 -25.98
C ARG A 563 -6.22 -5.96 -25.30
N HIS A 564 -6.06 -7.08 -25.96
CA HIS A 564 -5.29 -8.23 -25.48
C HIS A 564 -3.83 -8.16 -25.93
N GLY A 565 -2.94 -8.68 -25.09
CA GLY A 565 -1.52 -8.86 -25.32
C GLY A 565 -0.99 -10.05 -24.55
N VAL A 566 0.31 -10.25 -24.57
CA VAL A 566 1.00 -11.29 -23.81
C VAL A 566 2.08 -10.62 -22.96
N PHE A 567 2.12 -10.95 -21.69
CA PHE A 567 3.19 -10.56 -20.79
C PHE A 567 4.05 -11.79 -20.48
N VAL A 568 5.34 -11.62 -20.61
CA VAL A 568 6.34 -12.65 -20.26
C VAL A 568 7.10 -12.16 -19.05
N ASP A 569 6.98 -12.87 -17.94
CA ASP A 569 7.71 -12.51 -16.71
C ASP A 569 9.20 -12.89 -16.81
N ASN A 570 10.00 -12.48 -15.84
CA ASN A 570 11.44 -12.75 -15.86
C ASN A 570 11.80 -14.24 -15.70
N ALA A 571 10.86 -15.06 -15.22
CA ALA A 571 11.01 -16.52 -15.19
C ALA A 571 10.65 -17.20 -16.55
N GLY A 572 10.34 -16.39 -17.57
CA GLY A 572 9.95 -16.89 -18.90
C GLY A 572 8.55 -17.46 -18.98
N ARG A 573 7.67 -17.13 -18.01
CA ARG A 573 6.30 -17.62 -17.97
C ARG A 573 5.37 -16.65 -18.69
N ASP A 574 4.51 -17.18 -19.53
CA ASP A 574 3.51 -16.42 -20.30
C ASP A 574 2.27 -16.12 -19.48
N TRP A 575 1.74 -14.93 -19.65
CA TRP A 575 0.52 -14.42 -19.03
C TRP A 575 -0.36 -13.78 -20.09
N ASP A 576 -1.62 -14.16 -20.13
CA ASP A 576 -2.61 -13.47 -20.95
C ASP A 576 -2.92 -12.10 -20.36
N THR A 577 -2.87 -11.06 -21.19
CA THR A 577 -3.10 -9.70 -20.70
C THR A 577 -4.26 -9.02 -21.38
N SER A 578 -4.95 -8.16 -20.63
CA SER A 578 -5.95 -7.23 -21.15
C SER A 578 -5.68 -5.83 -20.61
N VAL A 579 -5.73 -4.84 -21.49
CA VAL A 579 -5.51 -3.43 -21.11
C VAL A 579 -6.68 -2.93 -20.28
N LEU A 580 -6.38 -2.44 -19.07
CA LEU A 580 -7.35 -1.87 -18.13
C LEU A 580 -7.51 -0.37 -18.35
N ARG A 581 -6.39 0.35 -18.49
CA ARG A 581 -6.36 1.80 -18.53
C ARG A 581 -5.15 2.33 -19.28
N LEU A 582 -5.32 3.49 -19.89
CA LEU A 582 -4.28 4.17 -20.66
C LEU A 582 -4.03 5.59 -20.12
N VAL A 583 -2.79 5.89 -19.79
CA VAL A 583 -2.34 7.27 -19.51
C VAL A 583 -1.61 7.78 -20.76
N ARG A 584 -2.32 8.59 -21.54
CA ARG A 584 -1.83 9.06 -22.84
C ARG A 584 -0.90 10.27 -22.68
N ASN A 585 0.36 10.08 -22.96
CA ASN A 585 1.36 11.14 -23.16
C ASN A 585 2.01 10.95 -24.53
N PRO A 586 2.53 12.04 -25.15
CA PRO A 586 3.20 11.95 -26.45
C PRO A 586 4.37 10.96 -26.40
N ILE A 587 4.44 10.04 -27.33
CA ILE A 587 5.53 9.08 -27.45
C ILE A 587 6.64 9.63 -28.34
N SER A 588 6.31 10.35 -29.40
CA SER A 588 7.25 10.90 -30.37
C SER A 588 6.84 12.29 -30.85
N LEU A 589 7.81 13.05 -31.39
CA LEU A 589 7.52 14.33 -32.04
C LEU A 589 6.67 14.15 -33.31
N ARG A 590 6.86 13.02 -34.03
CA ARG A 590 6.07 12.68 -35.20
C ARG A 590 4.57 12.51 -34.86
N GLU A 591 4.27 11.82 -33.79
CA GLU A 591 2.90 11.68 -33.30
C GLU A 591 2.28 13.03 -32.94
N ALA A 592 3.06 13.87 -32.22
CA ALA A 592 2.61 15.20 -31.82
C ALA A 592 2.37 16.14 -33.01
N MET A 593 3.11 15.97 -34.08
CA MET A 593 2.93 16.71 -35.33
C MET A 593 1.57 16.41 -35.96
N TRP A 594 1.14 15.14 -35.96
CA TRP A 594 -0.14 14.71 -36.54
C TRP A 594 -1.30 14.84 -35.58
N ALA A 595 -1.08 14.93 -34.28
CA ALA A 595 -2.10 14.97 -33.25
C ALA A 595 -3.19 16.04 -33.46
N PRO A 596 -2.92 17.29 -33.90
CA PRO A 596 -3.95 18.28 -34.17
C PRO A 596 -4.91 17.84 -35.27
N TYR A 597 -4.37 17.22 -36.33
CA TYR A 597 -5.17 16.78 -37.49
C TYR A 597 -6.03 15.56 -37.17
N ILE A 598 -5.48 14.60 -36.40
CA ILE A 598 -6.22 13.44 -35.91
C ILE A 598 -7.37 13.88 -35.00
N ARG A 599 -7.10 14.82 -34.07
CA ARG A 599 -8.14 15.37 -33.19
C ARG A 599 -9.23 16.09 -33.96
N PHE A 600 -8.85 16.89 -34.97
CA PHE A 600 -9.79 17.56 -35.83
C PHE A 600 -10.63 16.54 -36.63
N GLY A 601 -10.00 15.51 -37.20
CA GLY A 601 -10.68 14.43 -37.91
C GLY A 601 -11.69 13.69 -37.03
N ASN A 602 -11.31 13.35 -35.81
CA ASN A 602 -12.19 12.70 -34.83
C ASN A 602 -13.36 13.63 -34.44
N LEU A 603 -13.09 14.92 -34.20
CA LEU A 603 -14.16 15.89 -33.89
C LEU A 603 -15.18 15.99 -35.04
N VAL A 604 -14.68 16.03 -36.27
CA VAL A 604 -15.57 16.02 -37.46
C VAL A 604 -16.33 14.70 -37.56
N ALA A 605 -15.68 13.56 -37.33
CA ALA A 605 -16.32 12.24 -37.34
C ALA A 605 -17.38 12.13 -36.24
N ASP A 606 -17.10 12.58 -35.03
CA ASP A 606 -18.07 12.60 -33.92
C ASP A 606 -19.27 13.50 -34.20
N GLN A 607 -19.03 14.67 -34.81
CA GLN A 607 -20.16 15.54 -35.24
C GLN A 607 -20.99 14.90 -36.33
N LEU A 608 -20.36 14.26 -37.33
CA LEU A 608 -21.05 13.52 -38.34
C LEU A 608 -21.86 12.34 -37.78
N GLN A 609 -21.27 11.61 -36.84
CA GLN A 609 -21.91 10.49 -36.18
C GLN A 609 -23.13 10.93 -35.35
N LYS A 610 -23.01 12.05 -34.63
CA LYS A 610 -24.15 12.68 -33.92
C LYS A 610 -25.25 13.14 -34.87
N LEU A 611 -24.88 13.69 -36.01
CA LEU A 611 -25.85 14.06 -37.04
C LEU A 611 -26.57 12.85 -37.66
N VAL A 612 -25.83 11.75 -37.88
CA VAL A 612 -26.41 10.49 -38.40
C VAL A 612 -27.30 9.86 -37.34
N ALA A 613 -26.87 9.78 -36.08
CA ALA A 613 -27.68 9.25 -34.98
C ALA A 613 -28.96 10.08 -34.74
N ALA A 614 -28.86 11.40 -34.79
CA ALA A 614 -30.04 12.27 -34.69
C ALA A 614 -31.03 12.07 -35.88
N LYS A 615 -30.48 11.68 -37.05
CA LYS A 615 -31.29 11.37 -38.24
C LYS A 615 -31.96 10.01 -38.10
N ASP A 616 -31.28 9.00 -37.57
CA ASP A 616 -31.86 7.68 -37.31
C ASP A 616 -32.94 7.75 -36.22
N ASP A 617 -32.75 8.55 -35.17
CA ASP A 617 -33.73 8.82 -34.13
C ASP A 617 -34.96 9.59 -34.69
N ALA A 618 -34.73 10.54 -35.61
CA ALA A 618 -35.80 11.25 -36.26
C ALA A 618 -36.61 10.34 -37.24
N LEU A 619 -35.90 9.46 -37.95
CA LEU A 619 -36.52 8.43 -38.82
C LEU A 619 -37.29 7.39 -38.01
N ASN A 620 -36.75 6.91 -36.91
CA ASN A 620 -37.43 5.97 -36.00
C ASN A 620 -38.68 6.60 -35.35
N LYS A 621 -38.59 7.88 -34.93
CA LYS A 621 -39.73 8.63 -34.42
C LYS A 621 -40.78 8.92 -35.51
N ALA A 622 -40.37 9.12 -36.77
CA ALA A 622 -41.26 9.29 -37.87
C ALA A 622 -41.94 7.95 -38.27
N SER A 623 -41.20 6.85 -38.29
CA SER A 623 -41.73 5.51 -38.57
C SER A 623 -42.68 5.03 -37.45
N SER A 624 -42.35 5.26 -36.18
CA SER A 624 -43.21 4.91 -35.04
C SER A 624 -44.51 5.76 -35.03
N LYS A 625 -44.44 7.04 -35.43
CA LYS A 625 -45.65 7.86 -35.64
C LYS A 625 -46.47 7.39 -36.83
N ALA A 626 -45.83 6.97 -37.92
CA ALA A 626 -46.53 6.42 -39.07
C ALA A 626 -47.25 5.10 -38.77
N VAL A 627 -46.57 4.23 -37.97
CA VAL A 627 -47.20 2.97 -37.50
C VAL A 627 -48.34 3.22 -36.52
N THR A 628 -48.26 4.21 -35.65
CA THR A 628 -49.34 4.59 -34.72
C THR A 628 -50.52 5.26 -35.42
N VAL A 629 -50.27 5.98 -36.52
CA VAL A 629 -51.35 6.54 -37.37
C VAL A 629 -52.01 5.43 -38.17
N LEU A 630 -51.25 4.48 -38.73
CA LEU A 630 -51.81 3.33 -39.44
C LEU A 630 -52.64 2.42 -38.51
N ASP A 631 -52.25 2.21 -37.27
CA ASP A 631 -53.03 1.40 -36.31
C ASP A 631 -54.29 2.12 -35.79
N LYS A 632 -54.32 3.45 -35.88
CA LYS A 632 -55.49 4.26 -35.58
C LYS A 632 -56.49 4.31 -36.75
N ASP A 633 -56.00 4.32 -38.02
CA ASP A 633 -56.79 4.30 -39.22
C ASP A 633 -57.39 2.89 -39.45
N ILE A 634 -56.69 1.81 -39.14
CA ILE A 634 -57.24 0.43 -39.23
C ILE A 634 -58.34 0.19 -38.18
N LYS A 635 -58.38 0.90 -37.08
CA LYS A 635 -59.45 0.84 -36.08
C LYS A 635 -60.63 1.77 -36.39
N ALA A 636 -60.43 2.75 -37.26
CA ALA A 636 -61.53 3.65 -37.76
C ALA A 636 -62.24 3.13 -38.99
N ASP A 637 -61.56 2.37 -39.87
CA ASP A 637 -62.17 1.85 -41.13
C ASP A 637 -63.02 0.56 -40.97
N ALA A 638 -63.13 0.01 -39.78
CA ALA A 638 -64.04 -1.09 -39.48
C ALA A 638 -65.52 -0.63 -39.35
N SER A 639 -65.79 0.68 -39.45
CA SER A 639 -67.18 1.22 -39.32
C SER A 639 -67.70 2.07 -40.51
N ALA A 640 -66.95 2.17 -41.62
CA ALA A 640 -67.39 2.95 -42.78
C ALA A 640 -67.00 2.30 -44.13
N ALA A 641 -67.60 1.13 -44.41
CA ALA A 641 -67.62 0.58 -45.75
C ALA A 641 -68.85 1.15 -46.53
N ALA A 642 -68.73 2.33 -47.16
CA ALA A 642 -69.52 2.82 -48.26
C ALA A 642 -69.10 4.25 -48.69
N SER A 643 -68.20 4.38 -49.59
CA SER A 643 -68.20 5.32 -50.72
C SER A 643 -66.74 5.61 -51.15
N GLY A 644 -66.53 5.30 -52.42
CA GLY A 644 -65.22 5.38 -53.03
C GLY A 644 -64.76 6.80 -53.31
N THR A 645 -63.52 7.02 -52.98
CA THR A 645 -62.58 7.95 -53.65
C THR A 645 -61.14 7.70 -53.07
N PRO A 646 -60.12 7.57 -53.90
CA PRO A 646 -58.76 7.26 -53.41
C PRO A 646 -58.13 8.51 -52.79
N PRO A 647 -57.55 8.44 -51.63
CA PRO A 647 -56.79 9.56 -51.04
C PRO A 647 -55.46 9.69 -51.78
N LYS A 648 -55.18 10.86 -52.29
CA LYS A 648 -53.84 11.30 -52.70
C LYS A 648 -52.92 11.42 -51.47
N ALA A 649 -51.93 10.52 -51.33
CA ALA A 649 -50.84 10.67 -50.41
C ALA A 649 -49.97 11.85 -50.85
N SER A 650 -50.15 13.00 -50.24
CA SER A 650 -49.23 14.14 -50.33
C SER A 650 -48.01 13.89 -49.40
N PHE A 651 -46.96 13.41 -50.00
CA PHE A 651 -45.63 13.34 -49.32
C PHE A 651 -45.15 14.79 -49.16
N ASP A 652 -45.03 15.23 -47.90
CA ASP A 652 -44.69 16.63 -47.60
C ASP A 652 -43.17 16.83 -47.82
N PHE A 653 -42.79 17.11 -49.06
CA PHE A 653 -41.45 17.34 -49.58
C PHE A 653 -40.82 18.58 -48.97
N ALA A 654 -41.60 19.47 -48.36
CA ALA A 654 -41.16 20.73 -47.78
C ALA A 654 -40.37 20.54 -46.49
N LYS A 655 -40.65 19.49 -45.69
CA LYS A 655 -39.91 19.23 -44.43
C LYS A 655 -38.56 18.53 -44.66
N GLY A 656 -38.43 17.76 -45.71
CA GLY A 656 -37.18 17.15 -46.14
C GLY A 656 -36.20 18.20 -46.74
N ALA A 657 -36.73 19.14 -47.53
CA ALA A 657 -35.97 20.20 -48.17
C ALA A 657 -35.29 21.16 -47.17
N GLY A 658 -35.92 21.42 -46.02
CA GLY A 658 -35.36 22.30 -44.97
C GLY A 658 -34.08 21.71 -44.30
N ILE A 659 -34.05 20.39 -44.13
CA ILE A 659 -32.86 19.71 -43.53
C ILE A 659 -31.71 19.64 -44.55
N PHE A 660 -32.05 19.41 -45.86
CA PHE A 660 -31.05 19.44 -46.92
C PHE A 660 -30.51 20.85 -47.15
N ALA A 661 -31.35 21.90 -47.00
CA ALA A 661 -30.95 23.28 -47.08
C ALA A 661 -30.00 23.66 -45.93
N ALA A 662 -30.25 23.23 -44.66
CA ALA A 662 -29.36 23.50 -43.53
C ALA A 662 -28.02 22.76 -43.69
N PHE A 663 -28.01 21.55 -44.24
CA PHE A 663 -26.79 20.79 -44.50
C PHE A 663 -25.99 21.39 -45.65
N SER A 664 -26.64 21.85 -46.71
CA SER A 664 -25.96 22.53 -47.83
C SER A 664 -25.39 23.87 -47.40
N VAL A 665 -26.07 24.61 -46.52
CA VAL A 665 -25.53 25.87 -45.94
C VAL A 665 -24.30 25.58 -45.06
N GLY A 666 -24.35 24.52 -44.24
CA GLY A 666 -23.20 24.11 -43.44
C GLY A 666 -21.98 23.72 -44.30
N ILE A 667 -22.20 22.90 -45.34
CA ILE A 667 -21.14 22.53 -46.30
C ILE A 667 -20.66 23.73 -47.10
N SER A 668 -21.58 24.63 -47.52
CA SER A 668 -21.20 25.82 -48.27
C SER A 668 -20.37 26.82 -47.47
N VAL A 669 -20.66 26.99 -46.16
CA VAL A 669 -19.82 27.83 -45.29
C VAL A 669 -18.43 27.25 -45.11
N VAL A 670 -18.34 25.92 -44.91
CA VAL A 670 -17.02 25.25 -44.81
C VAL A 670 -16.30 25.31 -46.16
N SER A 671 -17.00 25.04 -47.25
CA SER A 671 -16.42 25.15 -48.59
C SER A 671 -16.05 26.57 -48.98
N ALA A 672 -16.83 27.58 -48.59
CA ALA A 672 -16.48 29.00 -48.78
C ALA A 672 -15.24 29.40 -47.93
N ALA A 673 -15.14 28.94 -46.70
CA ALA A 673 -13.99 29.16 -45.86
C ALA A 673 -12.72 28.50 -46.44
N PHE A 674 -12.84 27.25 -46.93
CA PHE A 674 -11.78 26.57 -47.66
C PHE A 674 -11.38 27.27 -48.98
N ALA A 675 -12.36 27.71 -49.75
CA ALA A 675 -12.13 28.44 -50.97
C ALA A 675 -11.47 29.80 -50.70
N TYR A 676 -11.89 30.50 -49.67
CA TYR A 676 -11.28 31.75 -49.23
C TYR A 676 -9.82 31.55 -48.79
N ILE A 677 -9.55 30.54 -47.98
CA ILE A 677 -8.20 30.19 -47.54
C ILE A 677 -7.34 29.76 -48.73
N ALA A 678 -7.86 28.89 -49.58
CA ALA A 678 -7.16 28.47 -50.79
C ALA A 678 -6.86 29.65 -51.73
N ASN A 679 -7.83 30.51 -51.99
CA ASN A 679 -7.62 31.69 -52.82
C ASN A 679 -6.63 32.67 -52.21
N SER A 680 -6.69 32.87 -50.88
CA SER A 680 -5.75 33.70 -50.13
C SER A 680 -4.32 33.10 -50.18
N VAL A 681 -4.20 31.80 -50.07
CA VAL A 681 -2.90 31.09 -50.14
C VAL A 681 -2.36 31.15 -51.59
N PHE A 682 -3.18 30.91 -52.61
CA PHE A 682 -2.74 30.97 -53.98
C PHE A 682 -2.49 32.39 -54.50
N SER A 683 -3.14 33.41 -53.90
CA SER A 683 -2.88 34.83 -54.23
C SER A 683 -1.49 35.29 -53.82
N LEU A 684 -0.78 34.52 -52.94
CA LEU A 684 0.61 34.81 -52.58
C LEU A 684 1.63 34.51 -53.73
N GLY A 685 1.16 34.08 -54.91
CA GLY A 685 2.05 33.78 -56.04
C GLY A 685 3.04 32.68 -55.72
N TRP A 686 4.33 32.84 -55.99
CA TRP A 686 5.37 31.87 -55.73
C TRP A 686 5.55 31.52 -54.23
N TRP A 687 5.10 32.37 -53.32
CA TRP A 687 5.23 32.17 -51.86
C TRP A 687 4.22 31.22 -51.24
N TRP A 688 3.23 30.72 -51.99
CA TRP A 688 2.22 29.83 -51.47
C TRP A 688 2.73 28.56 -50.77
N PRO A 689 3.85 27.90 -51.22
CA PRO A 689 4.36 26.75 -50.48
C PRO A 689 4.94 27.14 -49.14
N VAL A 690 5.56 28.32 -49.04
CA VAL A 690 6.09 28.87 -47.79
C VAL A 690 4.96 29.25 -46.85
N ALA A 691 3.87 29.84 -47.35
CA ALA A 691 2.69 30.14 -46.54
C ALA A 691 2.03 28.89 -46.01
N LEU A 692 1.95 27.83 -46.81
CA LEU A 692 1.41 26.54 -46.39
C LEU A 692 2.31 25.88 -45.35
N LEU A 693 3.62 25.98 -45.47
CA LEU A 693 4.57 25.48 -44.48
C LEU A 693 4.48 26.26 -43.18
N ILE A 694 4.32 27.59 -43.22
CA ILE A 694 4.08 28.44 -42.06
C ILE A 694 2.75 28.04 -41.37
N LEU A 695 1.68 27.87 -42.14
CA LEU A 695 0.39 27.45 -41.63
C LEU A 695 0.50 26.09 -40.94
N PHE A 696 1.18 25.12 -41.58
CA PHE A 696 1.47 23.82 -40.99
C PHE A 696 2.28 23.94 -39.69
N ALA A 697 3.32 24.79 -39.69
CA ALA A 697 4.13 25.07 -38.50
C ALA A 697 3.34 25.75 -37.39
N CYS A 698 2.41 26.66 -37.71
CA CYS A 698 1.53 27.30 -36.73
C CYS A 698 0.53 26.30 -36.09
N ILE A 699 0.03 25.31 -36.83
CA ILE A 699 -0.90 24.31 -36.34
C ILE A 699 -0.15 23.22 -35.56
N SER A 700 0.93 22.67 -36.13
CA SER A 700 1.66 21.54 -35.52
C SER A 700 2.75 21.99 -34.55
N GLY A 701 3.32 23.19 -34.70
CA GLY A 701 4.41 23.71 -33.90
C GLY A 701 4.16 23.73 -32.41
N PRO A 702 3.06 24.31 -31.94
CA PRO A 702 2.71 24.29 -30.49
C PRO A 702 2.59 22.89 -29.91
N SER A 703 1.98 21.97 -30.67
CA SER A 703 1.82 20.56 -30.25
C SER A 703 3.20 19.85 -30.18
N MET A 704 4.06 20.08 -31.17
CA MET A 704 5.40 19.53 -31.18
C MET A 704 6.28 20.12 -30.07
N LEU A 705 6.18 21.43 -29.80
CA LEU A 705 6.90 22.07 -28.71
C LEU A 705 6.49 21.53 -27.32
N LEU A 706 5.19 21.39 -27.08
CA LEU A 706 4.70 20.81 -25.84
C LEU A 706 5.13 19.35 -25.70
N ALA A 707 5.08 18.58 -26.79
CA ALA A 707 5.55 17.20 -26.79
C ALA A 707 7.06 17.14 -26.52
N TRP A 708 7.85 18.01 -27.11
CA TRP A 708 9.30 18.09 -26.88
C TRP A 708 9.62 18.36 -25.41
N PHE A 709 8.92 19.30 -24.76
CA PHE A 709 9.09 19.56 -23.34
C PHE A 709 8.71 18.33 -22.50
N LYS A 710 7.60 17.64 -22.80
CA LYS A 710 7.19 16.42 -22.10
C LYS A 710 8.19 15.29 -22.30
N LEU A 711 8.68 15.08 -23.53
CA LEU A 711 9.68 14.07 -23.84
C LEU A 711 11.02 14.29 -23.09
N ARG A 712 11.43 15.54 -22.91
CA ARG A 712 12.63 15.88 -22.13
C ARG A 712 12.44 15.75 -20.61
N ARG A 713 11.20 15.82 -20.12
CA ARG A 713 10.85 15.72 -18.69
C ARG A 713 10.42 14.32 -18.28
N ARG A 714 10.58 13.33 -19.17
CA ARG A 714 10.29 11.94 -18.81
C ARG A 714 11.20 11.50 -17.67
N SER A 715 10.59 10.89 -16.65
CA SER A 715 11.34 10.38 -15.50
C SER A 715 10.74 9.07 -15.00
N LEU A 716 11.61 8.23 -14.45
CA LEU A 716 11.23 6.97 -13.81
C LEU A 716 10.69 7.20 -12.39
N GLY A 717 11.14 8.28 -11.70
CA GLY A 717 10.83 8.54 -10.29
C GLY A 717 9.35 8.38 -9.94
N PRO A 718 8.43 9.16 -10.54
CA PRO A 718 7.01 9.05 -10.21
C PRO A 718 6.37 7.69 -10.49
N LEU A 719 6.96 6.90 -11.41
CA LEU A 719 6.52 5.54 -11.70
C LEU A 719 6.89 4.58 -10.57
N LEU A 720 8.12 4.68 -10.06
CA LEU A 720 8.60 3.88 -8.94
C LEU A 720 7.98 4.35 -7.62
N ASP A 721 7.81 5.66 -7.40
CA ASP A 721 7.09 6.20 -6.23
C ASP A 721 5.68 5.63 -6.15
N ALA A 722 5.00 5.50 -7.29
CA ALA A 722 3.69 4.86 -7.38
C ALA A 722 3.73 3.37 -7.02
N SER A 723 4.85 2.68 -7.25
CA SER A 723 5.09 1.29 -6.85
C SER A 723 5.64 1.16 -5.42
N GLY A 724 5.64 2.25 -4.64
CA GLY A 724 6.04 2.23 -3.23
C GLY A 724 7.52 2.51 -2.96
N TRP A 725 8.32 2.87 -3.96
CA TRP A 725 9.68 3.34 -3.73
C TRP A 725 9.69 4.77 -3.16
N ALA A 726 10.77 5.16 -2.55
CA ALA A 726 11.08 6.56 -2.25
C ALA A 726 12.27 6.98 -3.12
N VAL A 727 11.98 7.44 -4.34
CA VAL A 727 13.00 7.84 -5.30
C VAL A 727 13.48 9.25 -4.99
N ASN A 728 14.76 9.39 -4.70
CA ASN A 728 15.35 10.67 -4.31
C ASN A 728 15.67 11.56 -5.53
N ASN A 729 16.15 10.95 -6.61
CA ASN A 729 16.44 11.64 -7.88
C ASN A 729 15.45 11.22 -8.95
N GLY A 730 15.04 12.15 -9.81
CA GLY A 730 13.99 11.92 -10.80
C GLY A 730 14.26 10.84 -11.84
N ALA A 731 15.47 10.28 -11.90
CA ALA A 731 15.89 9.23 -12.84
C ALA A 731 15.41 9.53 -14.29
N PRO A 732 15.98 10.52 -15.00
CA PRO A 732 15.48 10.98 -16.28
C PRO A 732 15.65 9.92 -17.37
N ILE A 733 14.65 9.79 -18.24
CA ILE A 733 14.65 8.91 -19.39
C ILE A 733 14.79 9.79 -20.63
N ASN A 734 16.00 9.84 -21.19
CA ASN A 734 16.27 10.58 -22.43
C ASN A 734 15.63 9.90 -23.65
N ILE A 735 15.58 10.60 -24.77
CA ILE A 735 14.88 10.10 -25.97
C ILE A 735 15.55 8.84 -26.55
N VAL A 736 16.86 8.74 -26.46
CA VAL A 736 17.62 7.55 -26.96
C VAL A 736 17.31 6.34 -26.10
N MET A 737 17.42 6.47 -24.80
CA MET A 737 17.06 5.41 -23.85
C MET A 737 15.58 5.02 -23.99
N GLY A 738 14.70 6.01 -24.13
CA GLY A 738 13.29 5.75 -24.38
C GLY A 738 13.07 4.86 -25.62
N ALA A 739 13.82 5.07 -26.70
CA ALA A 739 13.73 4.22 -27.89
C ALA A 739 14.18 2.77 -27.63
N ALA A 740 15.07 2.54 -26.67
CA ALA A 740 15.51 1.20 -26.28
C ALA A 740 14.50 0.49 -25.35
N LEU A 741 13.72 1.25 -24.56
CA LEU A 741 12.73 0.67 -23.62
C LEU A 741 11.47 0.10 -24.28
N THR A 742 11.22 0.42 -25.56
CA THR A 742 10.13 -0.18 -26.34
C THR A 742 10.63 -0.54 -27.73
N ALA A 743 10.77 -1.83 -28.01
CA ALA A 743 11.10 -2.31 -29.33
C ALA A 743 9.85 -2.40 -30.20
N VAL A 744 9.92 -1.81 -31.40
CA VAL A 744 8.86 -1.91 -32.42
C VAL A 744 9.22 -3.03 -33.37
N GLY A 745 8.21 -3.85 -33.79
CA GLY A 745 8.41 -4.93 -34.71
C GLY A 745 9.11 -4.47 -36.00
N GLN A 746 10.27 -5.02 -36.26
CA GLN A 746 11.07 -4.77 -37.46
C GLN A 746 11.47 -6.10 -38.07
N LEU A 747 11.67 -6.10 -39.37
CA LEU A 747 12.18 -7.29 -40.05
C LEU A 747 13.62 -7.54 -39.58
N PRO A 748 13.97 -8.81 -39.28
CA PRO A 748 15.35 -9.14 -38.89
C PRO A 748 16.38 -8.74 -39.96
N PRO A 749 17.61 -8.41 -39.58
CA PRO A 749 18.67 -8.20 -40.53
C PRO A 749 18.85 -9.39 -41.45
N GLY A 750 18.89 -9.18 -42.77
CA GLY A 750 19.00 -10.25 -43.76
C GLY A 750 17.68 -10.95 -44.13
N ALA A 751 16.54 -10.48 -43.62
CA ALA A 751 15.25 -11.01 -44.02
C ALA A 751 14.93 -10.70 -45.48
N HIS A 752 14.49 -11.70 -46.24
CA HIS A 752 14.01 -11.54 -47.60
C HIS A 752 12.55 -11.08 -47.57
N ARG A 753 12.23 -9.97 -48.25
CA ARG A 753 10.87 -9.42 -48.33
C ARG A 753 10.36 -9.52 -49.75
N SER A 754 9.30 -10.29 -49.96
CA SER A 754 8.47 -10.18 -51.16
C SER A 754 7.54 -9.00 -51.03
N LEU A 755 7.43 -8.20 -52.07
CA LEU A 755 6.50 -7.08 -52.19
C LEU A 755 5.18 -7.49 -52.88
N ASP A 756 5.06 -8.77 -53.26
CA ASP A 756 3.84 -9.33 -53.86
C ASP A 756 2.76 -9.51 -52.75
N ASP A 757 1.81 -8.60 -52.77
CA ASP A 757 0.63 -8.67 -51.94
C ASP A 757 -0.61 -8.97 -52.87
N PRO A 758 -1.18 -10.20 -52.77
CA PRO A 758 -2.28 -10.60 -53.64
C PRO A 758 -3.54 -9.74 -53.44
N TYR A 759 -3.66 -9.05 -52.33
CA TYR A 759 -4.79 -8.16 -52.01
C TYR A 759 -4.46 -6.67 -52.16
N SER A 760 -3.27 -6.32 -52.56
CA SER A 760 -2.93 -4.93 -52.79
C SER A 760 -3.74 -4.35 -53.97
N LEU A 761 -4.12 -3.08 -53.83
CA LEU A 761 -4.80 -2.35 -54.89
C LEU A 761 -3.98 -2.37 -56.21
N HIS A 762 -2.66 -2.37 -56.07
CA HIS A 762 -1.69 -2.44 -57.17
C HIS A 762 -1.71 -3.79 -57.86
N ALA A 763 -1.77 -4.91 -57.08
CA ALA A 763 -1.91 -6.26 -57.62
C ALA A 763 -3.28 -6.45 -58.35
N GLN A 764 -4.35 -5.87 -57.85
CA GLN A 764 -5.64 -5.86 -58.50
C GLN A 764 -5.68 -5.07 -59.82
N LEU A 765 -4.94 -3.93 -59.85
CA LEU A 765 -4.78 -3.09 -61.05
C LEU A 765 -3.93 -3.76 -62.12
N LEU A 766 -2.87 -4.47 -61.71
CA LEU A 766 -2.00 -5.25 -62.63
C LEU A 766 -2.68 -6.52 -63.17
N ARG A 767 -3.57 -7.16 -62.40
CA ARG A 767 -4.39 -8.31 -62.85
C ARG A 767 -5.44 -7.90 -63.90
N LYS A 768 -6.01 -6.67 -63.83
CA LYS A 768 -6.78 -6.07 -64.89
C LYS A 768 -5.83 -5.58 -65.97
N LYS A 769 -5.70 -6.31 -67.04
CA LYS A 769 -5.00 -6.20 -68.33
C LYS A 769 -4.83 -4.77 -68.95
N TYR A 770 -4.47 -3.73 -68.18
CA TYR A 770 -4.24 -2.37 -68.68
C TYR A 770 -2.97 -1.72 -68.10
N PRO A 771 -1.78 -2.33 -68.24
CA PRO A 771 -0.57 -1.67 -67.70
C PRO A 771 -0.20 -0.40 -68.49
N GLY A 772 -0.56 -0.31 -69.79
CA GLY A 772 -0.23 0.84 -70.60
C GLY A 772 -1.09 2.10 -70.37
N ARG A 773 -2.34 1.96 -69.92
CA ARG A 773 -3.25 3.11 -69.76
C ARG A 773 -2.97 3.95 -68.52
N LEU A 774 -2.55 3.32 -67.41
CA LEU A 774 -2.16 4.06 -66.17
C LEU A 774 -0.81 4.76 -66.33
N LEU A 775 0.15 4.14 -67.04
CA LEU A 775 1.40 4.79 -67.41
C LEU A 775 1.14 5.92 -68.40
N ALA A 776 0.25 5.72 -69.39
CA ALA A 776 -0.16 6.77 -70.32
C ALA A 776 -0.92 7.90 -69.61
N ALA A 777 -1.84 7.60 -68.68
CA ALA A 777 -2.53 8.60 -67.88
C ALA A 777 -1.57 9.36 -66.94
N GLY A 778 -0.61 8.68 -66.32
CA GLY A 778 0.43 9.31 -65.52
C GLY A 778 1.33 10.21 -66.35
N LEU A 779 1.70 9.76 -67.55
CA LEU A 779 2.52 10.53 -68.50
C LEU A 779 1.76 11.73 -69.06
N THR A 780 0.44 11.57 -69.36
CA THR A 780 -0.42 12.69 -69.79
C THR A 780 -0.60 13.74 -68.71
N VAL A 781 -0.75 13.36 -67.43
CA VAL A 781 -0.82 14.28 -66.28
C VAL A 781 0.52 15.01 -66.15
N LEU A 782 1.63 14.30 -66.28
CA LEU A 782 2.97 14.89 -66.16
C LEU A 782 3.26 15.85 -67.35
N VAL A 783 2.80 15.49 -68.56
CA VAL A 783 2.91 16.38 -69.76
C VAL A 783 1.97 17.60 -69.61
N LEU A 784 0.76 17.44 -69.06
CA LEU A 784 -0.14 18.56 -68.81
C LEU A 784 0.42 19.49 -67.71
N LEU A 785 1.02 18.94 -66.69
CA LEU A 785 1.70 19.71 -65.62
C LEU A 785 2.95 20.46 -66.20
N ALA A 786 3.74 19.78 -67.03
CA ALA A 786 4.87 20.40 -67.70
C ALA A 786 4.43 21.47 -68.73
N ALA A 787 3.34 21.21 -69.49
CA ALA A 787 2.75 22.18 -70.40
C ALA A 787 2.12 23.36 -69.64
N GLY A 788 1.45 23.09 -68.50
CA GLY A 788 0.90 24.12 -67.63
C GLY A 788 2.02 24.99 -67.03
N LEU A 789 3.14 24.36 -66.62
CA LEU A 789 4.32 25.06 -66.12
C LEU A 789 4.99 25.88 -67.25
N ALA A 790 5.10 25.32 -68.43
CA ALA A 790 5.70 26.03 -69.60
C ALA A 790 4.82 27.19 -70.05
N PHE A 791 3.49 27.01 -70.06
CA PHE A 791 2.48 28.05 -70.33
C PHE A 791 2.53 29.17 -69.30
N TRP A 792 2.67 28.79 -68.03
CA TRP A 792 2.79 29.74 -66.91
C TRP A 792 4.06 30.54 -67.00
N LEU A 793 5.23 29.89 -67.31
CA LEU A 793 6.54 30.53 -67.50
C LEU A 793 6.51 31.44 -68.73
N TRP A 794 5.71 31.07 -69.79
CA TRP A 794 5.56 31.91 -70.98
C TRP A 794 4.69 33.15 -70.71
N LYS A 795 3.65 33.02 -69.93
CA LYS A 795 2.69 34.07 -69.60
C LYS A 795 3.28 35.12 -68.61
N GLU A 796 3.95 34.64 -67.57
CA GLU A 796 4.44 35.47 -66.47
C GLU A 796 5.93 35.89 -66.61
N GLY A 797 6.61 35.32 -67.58
CA GLY A 797 8.08 35.50 -67.75
C GLY A 797 8.84 34.65 -66.76
N ALA A 798 9.99 34.07 -67.22
CA ALA A 798 10.82 33.27 -66.34
C ALA A 798 11.36 34.13 -65.17
N PRO A 799 11.10 33.76 -63.90
CA PRO A 799 11.59 34.51 -62.76
C PRO A 799 13.14 34.61 -62.84
N ALA A 800 13.68 35.75 -62.46
CA ALA A 800 15.09 36.11 -62.61
C ALA A 800 16.11 35.13 -62.00
N TRP A 801 15.69 34.28 -61.05
CA TRP A 801 16.53 33.27 -60.43
C TRP A 801 16.70 32.02 -61.30
N LEU A 802 15.73 31.73 -62.23
CA LEU A 802 15.80 30.56 -63.12
C LEU A 802 16.72 30.84 -64.34
N ALA A 803 16.90 32.10 -64.69
CA ALA A 803 17.85 32.53 -65.75
C ALA A 803 19.31 32.28 -65.36
N HIS A 804 19.58 32.14 -64.07
CA HIS A 804 20.93 31.87 -63.58
C HIS A 804 21.31 30.37 -63.59
N TRP A 805 20.38 29.46 -63.80
CA TRP A 805 20.59 28.03 -63.78
C TRP A 805 20.46 27.33 -65.16
N LEU A 806 20.05 28.04 -66.18
CA LEU A 806 20.05 27.50 -67.53
C LEU A 806 21.36 27.88 -68.20
N PRO A 807 22.22 26.92 -68.52
CA PRO A 807 23.37 27.24 -69.37
C PRO A 807 22.88 27.70 -70.75
N ALA A 808 23.52 28.75 -71.27
CA ALA A 808 23.20 29.31 -72.52
C ALA A 808 23.28 28.25 -73.69
N TRP A 809 22.11 27.79 -74.08
CA TRP A 809 21.90 27.04 -75.28
C TRP A 809 21.30 28.04 -76.31
N GLY A 810 22.21 28.61 -77.13
CA GLY A 810 21.75 29.43 -78.19
C GLY A 810 22.87 30.32 -78.77
N LYS A 811 23.81 29.73 -79.39
CA LYS A 811 24.43 30.27 -80.63
C LYS A 811 24.63 29.13 -81.59
#